data_850d04eaaee6c6d8a52da745f5c3b53e
#
_entry.id   850d04eaaee6c6d8a52da745f5c3b53e
#
_cell.length_a   1.000
_cell.length_b   1.000
_cell.length_c   1.000
_cell.angle_alpha   90.00
_cell.angle_beta   90.00
_cell.angle_gamma   90.00
#
_symmetry.space_group_name_H-M   'P 1'
#
loop_
_entity.id
_entity.type
_entity.pdbx_description
1 polymer ?
#
loop_
_entity_poly.entity_id
_entity_poly.type
_entity_poly.pdbx_seq_one_letter_code
_entity_poly.pdbx_strand_id
1 'polypeptide(L)'
;MFMNVLRSLLTSDIPPNRVIDCKSETFASRKIQLREDGLVLYLPQPKDKNDKPSYEIVLHRPTTETLVQKFSLYRADVLNEAELKFIIFHDKVPIFIEIAKEMCNVNGLQKICDVLSEHPSWTVAHLAAYFAVYDSFNNPKINCYLNSGDSEKGMSPLQVGISTKNLKTVQMLVAANCSLEHLDLDGNSVFHYAASTTKEIIGVLTQGSTPKCIDSRNHNGQTPLHMACRADKPDCVKALCLAGADVNKTATTDGDYIEPGYVGNFLQDNPNSLYHDDMKHGGTPLHWAISRAAIEPLLESNCNINAQNFENRTALHVMADRNRMDCVVALLSNQAKIDLPDKDGNRAIHLAVIRGNLPIIQALIVFGCNVNILNNVGESPRHLVTKELESKILYYLHAVGARRCRADMQGCTDGCKQQGTYDGVAPPKVIGPTNRDILNQMLAVSGMDVAAKKHKRGDFPKKGRLLSLDGGGIRGLILVQMLLEFETVFQKSVNTCFDWLAGTSTGGILALGIAAGKTMKECQCLYFRLKQKAFEGNRPYSSENLENLMKETFGSETVMSDFRFPKVMVTALLADRKPAELHLFRNYKSANNILGVKHDSPYELPPHPEEQYVWQVARATGAAPTFYRMFQRYLDGGLISNNPTLDAMTEIHEHSSALRAVGREEDACPLSVVVSMGTGVIPVSELKEMDVFLPGNLWDTFGVVKGIQNLGTLLVDQATLSDGRVVDRARAWCSSLGIPHFRFSPQLSEEIAMHERSDEKLCNMLWETKAYMRENMNMMRELADLLYRS
;
A
#
# COMPACT_ATOMS: atom_id res chain seq x y z
N MET A 1 43.07 -16.92 50.80
CA MET A 1 41.78 -16.92 50.06
C MET A 1 41.86 -16.23 48.67
N PHE A 2 42.42 -15.02 48.55
CA PHE A 2 42.59 -14.27 47.30
C PHE A 2 43.48 -14.97 46.25
N MET A 3 44.56 -15.61 46.67
CA MET A 3 45.49 -16.37 45.80
C MET A 3 44.87 -17.66 45.26
N ASN A 4 43.92 -18.28 45.96
CA ASN A 4 43.20 -19.44 45.45
C ASN A 4 42.09 -19.07 44.46
N VAL A 5 41.49 -17.87 44.57
CA VAL A 5 40.54 -17.35 43.62
C VAL A 5 41.24 -16.87 42.33
N LEU A 6 42.46 -16.30 42.45
CA LEU A 6 43.29 -15.96 41.28
C LEU A 6 43.82 -17.22 40.56
N ARG A 7 44.13 -18.28 41.28
CA ARG A 7 44.50 -19.55 40.67
C ARG A 7 43.31 -20.24 39.98
N SER A 8 42.09 -20.16 40.51
CA SER A 8 40.90 -20.69 39.85
C SER A 8 40.49 -19.89 38.63
N LEU A 9 40.84 -18.58 38.56
CA LEU A 9 40.65 -17.72 37.38
C LEU A 9 41.77 -17.92 36.32
N LEU A 10 42.93 -18.47 36.68
CA LEU A 10 44.05 -18.71 35.77
C LEU A 10 44.13 -20.16 35.27
N THR A 11 43.37 -21.09 35.84
CA THR A 11 43.12 -22.43 35.32
C THR A 11 41.71 -22.50 34.75
N SER A 12 41.39 -21.61 33.77
CA SER A 12 40.23 -21.82 32.92
C SER A 12 40.52 -23.08 32.10
N ASP A 13 39.86 -24.20 32.39
CA ASP A 13 39.84 -25.35 31.49
C ASP A 13 39.48 -24.86 30.11
N ILE A 14 40.42 -24.98 29.17
CA ILE A 14 40.19 -24.56 27.78
C ILE A 14 39.06 -25.43 27.25
N PRO A 15 37.95 -24.84 26.75
CA PRO A 15 36.84 -25.62 26.24
C PRO A 15 37.29 -26.68 25.23
N PRO A 16 36.69 -27.89 25.23
CA PRO A 16 37.09 -29.00 24.34
C PRO A 16 37.16 -28.62 22.87
N ASN A 17 36.28 -27.74 22.40
CA ASN A 17 36.14 -27.28 21.02
C ASN A 17 36.95 -26.02 20.66
N ARG A 18 37.77 -25.49 21.58
CA ARG A 18 38.59 -24.31 21.30
C ARG A 18 39.89 -24.70 20.55
N VAL A 19 40.05 -24.10 19.36
CA VAL A 19 41.26 -24.30 18.56
C VAL A 19 42.45 -23.56 19.17
N ILE A 20 43.62 -24.22 19.19
CA ILE A 20 44.82 -23.69 19.78
C ILE A 20 46.03 -23.92 18.84
N ASP A 21 46.88 -22.91 18.68
CA ASP A 21 48.20 -23.05 18.02
C ASP A 21 49.18 -23.77 18.95
N CYS A 22 49.78 -24.82 18.47
CA CYS A 22 50.63 -25.71 19.29
C CYS A 22 52.07 -25.71 18.77
N LYS A 23 53.01 -25.72 19.71
CA LYS A 23 54.42 -25.91 19.38
C LYS A 23 54.67 -27.32 18.82
N SER A 24 55.51 -27.43 17.80
CA SER A 24 55.78 -28.70 17.11
C SER A 24 56.28 -29.82 18.04
N GLU A 25 56.99 -29.46 19.10
CA GLU A 25 57.56 -30.37 20.09
C GLU A 25 56.50 -31.03 20.99
N THR A 26 55.35 -30.41 21.21
CA THR A 26 54.28 -30.86 22.12
C THR A 26 53.77 -32.27 21.81
N PHE A 27 53.81 -32.68 20.56
CA PHE A 27 53.28 -33.97 20.09
C PHE A 27 54.33 -35.00 19.67
N ALA A 28 55.63 -34.66 19.82
CA ALA A 28 56.73 -35.51 19.32
C ALA A 28 56.78 -36.90 19.99
N SER A 29 56.34 -37.01 21.24
CA SER A 29 56.39 -38.29 22.06
C SER A 29 55.01 -38.93 22.24
N ARG A 30 53.92 -38.33 21.67
CA ARG A 30 52.54 -38.86 21.86
C ARG A 30 52.29 -40.03 20.90
N LYS A 31 51.57 -41.02 21.37
CA LYS A 31 51.13 -42.16 20.54
C LYS A 31 49.95 -41.70 19.64
N ILE A 32 50.00 -42.14 18.41
CA ILE A 32 48.97 -41.82 17.38
C ILE A 32 47.93 -42.95 17.44
N GLN A 33 46.64 -42.58 17.47
CA GLN A 33 45.51 -43.49 17.32
C GLN A 33 45.06 -43.58 15.85
N LEU A 34 44.82 -42.44 15.23
CA LEU A 34 44.42 -42.35 13.81
C LEU A 34 45.27 -41.26 13.16
N ARG A 35 45.56 -41.43 11.83
CA ARG A 35 46.23 -40.44 11.02
C ARG A 35 45.74 -40.52 9.60
N GLU A 36 45.28 -39.38 9.09
CA GLU A 36 44.81 -39.28 7.72
C GLU A 36 44.99 -37.82 7.21
N ASP A 37 45.60 -37.68 6.02
CA ASP A 37 45.79 -36.42 5.27
C ASP A 37 46.14 -35.16 6.09
N GLY A 38 47.11 -35.31 7.00
CA GLY A 38 47.57 -34.21 7.86
C GLY A 38 46.78 -34.01 9.17
N LEU A 39 45.67 -34.70 9.34
CA LEU A 39 44.95 -34.76 10.60
C LEU A 39 45.38 -35.98 11.42
N VAL A 40 45.62 -35.79 12.71
CA VAL A 40 46.11 -36.84 13.60
C VAL A 40 45.33 -36.83 14.90
N LEU A 41 44.81 -37.97 15.30
CA LEU A 41 44.23 -38.20 16.62
C LEU A 41 45.31 -38.80 17.53
N TYR A 42 45.65 -38.07 18.56
CA TYR A 42 46.61 -38.45 19.57
C TYR A 42 45.96 -39.08 20.79
N LEU A 43 46.58 -40.16 21.30
CA LEU A 43 46.23 -40.76 22.60
C LEU A 43 46.58 -39.82 23.74
N PRO A 44 45.84 -39.89 24.88
CA PRO A 44 46.17 -39.15 26.06
C PRO A 44 47.60 -39.43 26.54
N GLN A 45 48.31 -38.42 26.98
CA GLN A 45 49.56 -38.57 27.71
C GLN A 45 49.26 -38.62 29.23
N PRO A 46 49.87 -39.53 29.99
CA PRO A 46 49.81 -39.44 31.42
C PRO A 46 50.66 -38.23 31.84
N LYS A 47 49.99 -37.13 32.16
CA LYS A 47 50.55 -35.93 32.78
C LYS A 47 50.30 -35.96 34.27
N ASP A 48 51.08 -35.17 35.00
CA ASP A 48 51.11 -35.07 36.46
C ASP A 48 49.70 -35.10 37.08
N LYS A 49 49.62 -35.56 38.33
CA LYS A 49 48.42 -35.98 39.08
C LYS A 49 47.14 -35.10 39.07
N ASN A 50 47.15 -34.00 38.35
CA ASN A 50 46.03 -33.06 38.36
C ASN A 50 45.40 -32.76 36.98
N ASP A 51 45.95 -33.25 35.83
CA ASP A 51 45.39 -33.04 34.51
C ASP A 51 44.66 -34.29 34.01
N LYS A 52 43.37 -34.19 33.66
CA LYS A 52 42.63 -35.28 33.01
C LYS A 52 43.28 -35.60 31.67
N PRO A 53 43.55 -36.89 31.39
CA PRO A 53 44.09 -37.31 30.11
C PRO A 53 43.02 -37.04 29.00
N SER A 54 43.34 -36.29 27.96
CA SER A 54 42.47 -36.02 26.83
C SER A 54 43.02 -36.55 25.51
N TYR A 55 42.14 -37.14 24.73
CA TYR A 55 42.36 -37.41 23.32
C TYR A 55 42.38 -36.06 22.57
N GLU A 56 43.24 -35.92 21.56
CA GLU A 56 43.43 -34.63 20.92
C GLU A 56 43.54 -34.79 19.40
N ILE A 57 42.68 -34.04 18.67
CA ILE A 57 42.71 -33.99 17.21
C ILE A 57 43.56 -32.79 16.79
N VAL A 58 44.64 -33.08 16.05
CA VAL A 58 45.64 -32.07 15.66
C VAL A 58 45.82 -32.06 14.16
N LEU A 59 45.74 -30.85 13.59
CA LEU A 59 46.03 -30.60 12.20
C LEU A 59 47.51 -30.25 12.04
N HIS A 60 48.20 -30.96 11.14
CA HIS A 60 49.60 -30.71 10.82
C HIS A 60 49.71 -30.05 9.46
N ARG A 61 50.22 -28.84 9.41
CA ARG A 61 50.45 -28.11 8.13
C ARG A 61 51.95 -27.97 7.88
N PRO A 62 52.51 -28.53 6.82
CA PRO A 62 53.84 -28.22 6.39
C PRO A 62 53.92 -26.76 5.90
N THR A 63 54.80 -25.96 6.53
CA THR A 63 55.07 -24.58 6.15
C THR A 63 56.38 -24.43 5.36
N THR A 64 57.34 -25.29 5.65
CA THR A 64 58.60 -25.48 4.93
C THR A 64 59.04 -26.93 5.12
N GLU A 65 60.10 -27.44 4.43
CA GLU A 65 60.61 -28.80 4.60
C GLU A 65 60.97 -29.15 6.03
N THR A 66 61.21 -28.17 6.88
CA THR A 66 61.69 -28.34 8.28
C THR A 66 60.69 -27.85 9.33
N LEU A 67 59.70 -27.06 9.00
CA LEU A 67 58.73 -26.45 9.96
C LEU A 67 57.32 -26.94 9.68
N VAL A 68 56.71 -27.56 10.68
CA VAL A 68 55.31 -28.00 10.64
C VAL A 68 54.51 -27.23 11.68
N GLN A 69 53.61 -26.39 11.26
CA GLN A 69 52.64 -25.70 12.13
C GLN A 69 51.56 -26.71 12.55
N LYS A 70 51.22 -26.74 13.84
CA LYS A 70 50.25 -27.66 14.42
C LYS A 70 49.14 -26.92 15.12
N PHE A 71 47.91 -27.26 14.81
CA PHE A 71 46.71 -26.72 15.47
C PHE A 71 45.94 -27.84 16.13
N SER A 72 45.71 -27.75 17.46
CA SER A 72 44.81 -28.60 18.16
C SER A 72 43.40 -28.14 17.90
N LEU A 73 42.59 -28.97 17.24
CA LEU A 73 41.23 -28.60 16.81
C LEU A 73 40.17 -29.01 17.84
N TYR A 74 40.35 -30.15 18.49
CA TYR A 74 39.39 -30.71 19.42
C TYR A 74 40.04 -31.58 20.46
N ARG A 75 39.47 -31.56 21.65
CA ARG A 75 39.94 -32.41 22.78
C ARG A 75 38.74 -33.13 23.39
N ALA A 76 38.87 -34.41 23.72
CA ALA A 76 37.83 -35.21 24.31
C ALA A 76 38.40 -36.10 25.44
N ASP A 77 37.60 -36.33 26.47
CA ASP A 77 37.96 -37.23 27.58
C ASP A 77 37.68 -38.70 27.23
N VAL A 78 36.85 -38.93 26.21
CA VAL A 78 36.41 -40.28 25.77
C VAL A 78 36.87 -40.54 24.33
N LEU A 79 37.40 -41.73 24.06
CA LEU A 79 37.92 -42.13 22.76
C LEU A 79 36.83 -42.07 21.68
N ASN A 80 35.67 -42.63 21.96
CA ASN A 80 34.58 -42.72 20.99
C ASN A 80 34.12 -41.33 20.49
N GLU A 81 34.08 -40.35 21.36
CA GLU A 81 33.78 -38.96 21.04
C GLU A 81 34.86 -38.34 20.13
N ALA A 82 36.15 -38.60 20.47
CA ALA A 82 37.26 -38.11 19.66
C ALA A 82 37.29 -38.76 18.25
N GLU A 83 36.98 -40.05 18.15
CA GLU A 83 36.94 -40.78 16.89
C GLU A 83 35.75 -40.27 16.00
N LEU A 84 34.59 -40.04 16.58
CA LEU A 84 33.45 -39.45 15.86
C LEU A 84 33.77 -38.05 15.34
N LYS A 85 34.42 -37.22 16.13
CA LYS A 85 34.87 -35.88 15.69
C LYS A 85 35.98 -35.95 14.66
N PHE A 86 36.89 -36.90 14.77
CA PHE A 86 37.94 -37.15 13.78
C PHE A 86 37.35 -37.53 12.43
N ILE A 87 36.37 -38.41 12.40
CA ILE A 87 35.62 -38.78 11.18
C ILE A 87 34.96 -37.56 10.52
N ILE A 88 34.38 -36.64 11.32
CA ILE A 88 33.77 -35.41 10.78
C ILE A 88 34.81 -34.49 10.16
N PHE A 89 36.03 -34.42 10.70
CA PHE A 89 37.04 -33.44 10.32
C PHE A 89 38.00 -33.94 9.24
N HIS A 90 38.30 -35.27 9.13
CA HIS A 90 39.42 -35.79 8.40
C HIS A 90 39.36 -35.57 6.89
N ASP A 91 38.18 -35.67 6.28
CA ASP A 91 37.92 -35.50 4.85
C ASP A 91 37.56 -34.10 4.44
N LYS A 92 37.41 -33.18 5.41
CA LYS A 92 36.89 -31.83 5.17
C LYS A 92 37.89 -30.74 5.51
N VAL A 93 38.41 -30.73 6.74
CA VAL A 93 39.30 -29.67 7.21
C VAL A 93 40.62 -29.58 6.43
N PRO A 94 41.37 -30.68 6.20
CA PRO A 94 42.60 -30.60 5.43
C PRO A 94 42.38 -30.11 3.99
N ILE A 95 41.36 -30.63 3.29
CA ILE A 95 41.02 -30.24 1.93
C ILE A 95 40.62 -28.79 1.86
N PHE A 96 39.77 -28.34 2.81
CA PHE A 96 39.24 -26.97 2.85
C PHE A 96 40.35 -25.94 3.06
N ILE A 97 41.27 -26.15 4.03
CA ILE A 97 42.38 -25.23 4.28
C ILE A 97 43.45 -25.21 3.16
N GLU A 98 43.59 -26.29 2.38
CA GLU A 98 44.46 -26.32 1.20
C GLU A 98 44.00 -25.29 0.17
N ILE A 99 42.69 -25.08 0.10
CA ILE A 99 42.01 -24.18 -0.84
C ILE A 99 41.88 -22.79 -0.22
N ALA A 100 41.33 -22.69 1.00
CA ALA A 100 41.14 -21.44 1.76
C ALA A 100 42.32 -21.18 2.70
N LYS A 101 43.52 -20.97 2.12
CA LYS A 101 44.77 -20.80 2.86
C LYS A 101 44.74 -19.70 3.91
N GLU A 102 43.98 -18.63 3.67
CA GLU A 102 43.79 -17.50 4.58
C GLU A 102 43.06 -17.90 5.86
N MET A 103 42.24 -18.94 5.81
CA MET A 103 41.55 -19.48 7.00
C MET A 103 42.40 -20.43 7.85
N CYS A 104 43.63 -20.75 7.44
CA CYS A 104 44.55 -21.58 8.18
C CYS A 104 45.23 -20.80 9.32
N ASN A 105 44.44 -20.34 10.27
CA ASN A 105 44.83 -19.68 11.51
C ASN A 105 43.85 -20.06 12.61
N VAL A 106 44.19 -19.78 13.89
CA VAL A 106 43.35 -20.18 15.05
C VAL A 106 41.88 -19.71 14.87
N ASN A 107 41.63 -18.47 14.43
CA ASN A 107 40.29 -17.94 14.30
C ASN A 107 39.55 -18.57 13.13
N GLY A 108 40.19 -18.77 11.99
CA GLY A 108 39.60 -19.41 10.82
C GLY A 108 39.25 -20.86 11.06
N LEU A 109 40.22 -21.62 11.64
CA LEU A 109 40.00 -23.01 12.00
C LEU A 109 38.91 -23.17 13.07
N GLN A 110 38.83 -22.24 14.05
CA GLN A 110 37.74 -22.22 15.02
C GLN A 110 36.38 -22.15 14.33
N LYS A 111 36.19 -21.19 13.41
CA LYS A 111 34.93 -21.03 12.66
C LYS A 111 34.60 -22.30 11.87
N ILE A 112 35.58 -22.93 11.23
CA ILE A 112 35.38 -24.17 10.45
C ILE A 112 34.92 -25.30 11.41
N CYS A 113 35.60 -25.47 12.55
CA CYS A 113 35.26 -26.52 13.53
C CYS A 113 33.88 -26.28 14.14
N ASP A 114 33.53 -25.04 14.44
CA ASP A 114 32.21 -24.66 14.96
C ASP A 114 31.12 -25.03 13.97
N VAL A 115 31.26 -24.62 12.71
CA VAL A 115 30.29 -24.93 11.63
C VAL A 115 30.16 -26.43 11.39
N LEU A 116 31.26 -27.17 11.38
CA LEU A 116 31.23 -28.64 11.26
C LEU A 116 30.67 -29.34 12.51
N SER A 117 30.68 -28.67 13.65
CA SER A 117 30.04 -29.20 14.88
C SER A 117 28.51 -28.95 14.84
N GLU A 118 28.04 -27.85 14.23
CA GLU A 118 26.64 -27.55 14.02
C GLU A 118 26.07 -28.33 12.81
N HIS A 119 26.89 -28.59 11.79
CA HIS A 119 26.50 -29.24 10.53
C HIS A 119 27.49 -30.37 10.18
N PRO A 120 27.48 -31.48 10.89
CA PRO A 120 28.47 -32.57 10.72
C PRO A 120 28.44 -33.22 9.32
N SER A 121 27.31 -33.19 8.67
CA SER A 121 27.06 -33.77 7.34
C SER A 121 27.52 -32.92 6.17
N TRP A 122 27.86 -31.63 6.40
CA TRP A 122 28.29 -30.74 5.32
C TRP A 122 29.58 -31.21 4.66
N THR A 123 29.62 -31.16 3.33
CA THR A 123 30.80 -31.43 2.52
C THR A 123 31.68 -30.18 2.39
N VAL A 124 32.87 -30.33 1.81
CA VAL A 124 33.76 -29.20 1.52
C VAL A 124 33.12 -28.15 0.61
N ALA A 125 32.17 -28.53 -0.26
CA ALA A 125 31.45 -27.60 -1.11
C ALA A 125 30.46 -26.74 -0.30
N HIS A 126 29.80 -27.29 0.72
CA HIS A 126 28.95 -26.53 1.63
C HIS A 126 29.78 -25.52 2.43
N LEU A 127 30.94 -25.91 2.93
CA LEU A 127 31.86 -25.02 3.63
C LEU A 127 32.33 -23.88 2.72
N ALA A 128 32.71 -24.20 1.47
CA ALA A 128 33.14 -23.21 0.49
C ALA A 128 32.03 -22.19 0.17
N ALA A 129 30.80 -22.65 0.08
CA ALA A 129 29.63 -21.79 -0.13
C ALA A 129 29.35 -20.90 1.10
N TYR A 130 29.40 -21.47 2.28
CA TYR A 130 29.15 -20.76 3.54
C TYR A 130 30.20 -19.70 3.85
N PHE A 131 31.49 -20.03 3.66
CA PHE A 131 32.60 -19.11 3.91
C PHE A 131 32.95 -18.21 2.71
N ALA A 132 32.18 -18.30 1.63
CA ALA A 132 32.34 -17.48 0.42
C ALA A 132 33.75 -17.58 -0.22
N VAL A 133 34.28 -18.81 -0.35
CA VAL A 133 35.56 -19.07 -1.00
C VAL A 133 35.36 -19.17 -2.51
N TYR A 134 35.32 -18.04 -3.18
CA TYR A 134 34.84 -17.88 -4.58
C TYR A 134 35.60 -18.70 -5.63
N ASP A 135 36.92 -18.76 -5.52
CA ASP A 135 37.78 -19.41 -6.53
C ASP A 135 37.83 -20.93 -6.41
N SER A 136 37.15 -21.46 -5.41
CA SER A 136 37.22 -22.89 -5.05
C SER A 136 36.28 -23.76 -5.88
N PHE A 137 35.20 -23.26 -6.42
CA PHE A 137 34.12 -24.07 -7.01
C PHE A 137 34.53 -24.80 -8.30
N ASN A 138 35.57 -24.32 -8.98
CA ASN A 138 36.17 -25.00 -10.14
C ASN A 138 37.22 -26.02 -9.74
N ASN A 139 37.59 -26.15 -8.46
CA ASN A 139 38.55 -27.15 -7.97
C ASN A 139 37.89 -28.53 -8.02
N PRO A 140 38.55 -29.57 -8.64
CA PRO A 140 37.97 -30.90 -8.72
C PRO A 140 37.57 -31.51 -7.38
N LYS A 141 38.29 -31.22 -6.30
CA LYS A 141 37.99 -31.71 -4.95
C LYS A 141 36.70 -31.14 -4.33
N ILE A 142 36.22 -29.98 -4.85
CA ILE A 142 34.97 -29.32 -4.43
C ILE A 142 33.88 -29.56 -5.46
N ASN A 143 34.25 -29.50 -6.74
CA ASN A 143 33.28 -29.58 -7.83
C ASN A 143 32.45 -30.89 -7.79
N CYS A 144 33.05 -32.01 -7.41
CA CYS A 144 32.33 -33.29 -7.26
C CYS A 144 31.21 -33.28 -6.23
N TYR A 145 31.22 -32.32 -5.29
CA TYR A 145 30.18 -32.17 -4.25
C TYR A 145 29.19 -31.01 -4.50
N LEU A 146 29.31 -30.30 -5.59
CA LEU A 146 28.47 -29.10 -5.83
C LEU A 146 26.95 -29.39 -5.87
N ASN A 147 26.58 -30.61 -6.23
CA ASN A 147 25.17 -31.04 -6.30
C ASN A 147 24.79 -32.06 -5.23
N SER A 148 25.67 -32.28 -4.22
CA SER A 148 25.39 -33.17 -3.10
C SER A 148 24.55 -32.48 -2.05
N GLY A 149 23.43 -33.10 -1.64
CA GLY A 149 22.70 -32.69 -0.45
C GLY A 149 23.37 -33.16 0.85
N ASP A 150 23.29 -32.38 1.93
CA ASP A 150 23.69 -32.85 3.24
C ASP A 150 22.71 -33.94 3.75
N SER A 151 23.16 -34.80 4.67
CA SER A 151 22.32 -35.89 5.15
C SER A 151 21.31 -35.48 6.24
N GLU A 152 21.39 -34.25 6.77
CA GLU A 152 20.51 -33.78 7.84
C GLU A 152 19.28 -33.09 7.28
N LYS A 153 19.49 -32.16 6.34
CA LYS A 153 18.42 -31.33 5.72
C LYS A 153 18.32 -31.54 4.21
N GLY A 154 19.24 -32.29 3.61
CA GLY A 154 19.28 -32.45 2.16
C GLY A 154 19.70 -31.18 1.41
N MET A 155 20.19 -30.15 2.08
CA MET A 155 20.54 -28.88 1.45
C MET A 155 21.75 -29.04 0.53
N SER A 156 21.70 -28.45 -0.65
CA SER A 156 22.82 -28.35 -1.56
C SER A 156 23.74 -27.17 -1.21
N PRO A 157 25.02 -27.17 -1.64
CA PRO A 157 25.91 -26.02 -1.48
C PRO A 157 25.32 -24.70 -2.01
N LEU A 158 24.55 -24.74 -3.09
CA LEU A 158 23.86 -23.57 -3.63
C LEU A 158 22.80 -23.03 -2.68
N GLN A 159 21.98 -23.90 -2.08
CA GLN A 159 20.99 -23.52 -1.08
C GLN A 159 21.65 -22.92 0.17
N VAL A 160 22.78 -23.48 0.61
CA VAL A 160 23.60 -22.89 1.71
C VAL A 160 24.13 -21.51 1.29
N GLY A 161 24.71 -21.38 0.09
CA GLY A 161 25.21 -20.10 -0.42
C GLY A 161 24.13 -19.02 -0.51
N ILE A 162 22.90 -19.37 -0.93
CA ILE A 162 21.75 -18.46 -0.93
C ILE A 162 21.39 -18.04 0.49
N SER A 163 21.38 -18.96 1.45
CA SER A 163 21.03 -18.68 2.85
C SER A 163 21.99 -17.67 3.50
N THR A 164 23.24 -17.62 3.06
CA THR A 164 24.22 -16.62 3.51
C THR A 164 23.97 -15.21 2.94
N LYS A 165 23.06 -15.06 1.98
CA LYS A 165 22.73 -13.82 1.27
C LYS A 165 23.92 -13.20 0.51
N ASN A 166 24.92 -13.99 0.17
CA ASN A 166 26.09 -13.52 -0.55
C ASN A 166 25.89 -13.67 -2.06
N LEU A 167 25.60 -12.58 -2.73
CA LEU A 167 25.34 -12.55 -4.17
C LEU A 167 26.49 -13.14 -4.99
N LYS A 168 27.75 -12.81 -4.65
CA LYS A 168 28.92 -13.28 -5.39
C LYS A 168 29.09 -14.81 -5.26
N THR A 169 28.85 -15.37 -4.08
CA THR A 169 28.84 -16.83 -3.89
C THR A 169 27.84 -17.52 -4.80
N VAL A 170 26.59 -16.97 -4.85
CA VAL A 170 25.55 -17.52 -5.72
C VAL A 170 25.93 -17.42 -7.20
N GLN A 171 26.46 -16.27 -7.65
CA GLN A 171 26.95 -16.10 -9.02
C GLN A 171 28.00 -17.12 -9.41
N MET A 172 28.99 -17.38 -8.54
CA MET A 172 30.06 -18.31 -8.80
C MET A 172 29.60 -19.77 -8.79
N LEU A 173 28.66 -20.12 -7.90
CA LEU A 173 28.04 -21.46 -7.88
C LEU A 173 27.22 -21.74 -9.15
N VAL A 174 26.42 -20.76 -9.59
CA VAL A 174 25.65 -20.87 -10.84
C VAL A 174 26.59 -20.95 -12.05
N ALA A 175 27.66 -20.15 -12.07
CA ALA A 175 28.69 -20.22 -13.12
C ALA A 175 29.45 -21.58 -13.14
N ALA A 176 29.55 -22.27 -11.98
CA ALA A 176 30.10 -23.61 -11.87
C ALA A 176 29.08 -24.72 -12.25
N ASN A 177 27.92 -24.36 -12.83
CA ASN A 177 26.85 -25.27 -13.26
C ASN A 177 26.24 -26.11 -12.13
N CYS A 178 26.04 -25.54 -10.95
CA CYS A 178 25.25 -26.16 -9.90
C CYS A 178 23.81 -26.38 -10.36
N SER A 179 23.21 -27.50 -9.96
CA SER A 179 21.80 -27.80 -10.26
C SER A 179 20.88 -26.81 -9.57
N LEU A 180 20.00 -26.17 -10.33
CA LEU A 180 18.93 -25.30 -9.81
C LEU A 180 17.69 -26.11 -9.39
N GLU A 181 17.60 -27.38 -9.80
CA GLU A 181 16.42 -28.24 -9.56
C GLU A 181 16.53 -29.10 -8.30
N HIS A 182 17.61 -28.92 -7.53
CA HIS A 182 17.80 -29.67 -6.28
C HIS A 182 16.74 -29.26 -5.25
N LEU A 183 16.12 -30.26 -4.62
CA LEU A 183 15.19 -30.11 -3.52
C LEU A 183 15.83 -30.66 -2.24
N ASP A 184 15.65 -29.96 -1.12
CA ASP A 184 16.04 -30.46 0.20
C ASP A 184 15.01 -31.49 0.73
N LEU A 185 15.24 -32.01 1.94
CA LEU A 185 14.35 -33.00 2.57
C LEU A 185 12.96 -32.43 2.92
N ASP A 186 12.80 -31.11 3.01
CA ASP A 186 11.52 -30.42 3.19
C ASP A 186 10.85 -30.06 1.84
N GLY A 187 11.45 -30.46 0.72
CA GLY A 187 10.99 -30.14 -0.63
C GLY A 187 11.26 -28.70 -1.05
N ASN A 188 12.12 -27.95 -0.32
CA ASN A 188 12.45 -26.59 -0.72
C ASN A 188 13.42 -26.56 -1.90
N SER A 189 13.10 -25.82 -2.93
CA SER A 189 13.98 -25.49 -4.05
C SER A 189 14.90 -24.31 -3.72
N VAL A 190 15.86 -24.03 -4.56
CA VAL A 190 16.73 -22.82 -4.47
C VAL A 190 15.91 -21.52 -4.39
N PHE A 191 14.73 -21.47 -5.02
CA PHE A 191 13.86 -20.29 -4.98
C PHE A 191 13.16 -20.12 -3.63
N HIS A 192 12.85 -21.18 -2.88
CA HIS A 192 12.31 -21.07 -1.53
C HIS A 192 13.30 -20.36 -0.60
N TYR A 193 14.57 -20.67 -0.71
CA TYR A 193 15.63 -19.98 0.02
C TYR A 193 15.82 -18.54 -0.47
N ALA A 194 15.82 -18.33 -1.79
CA ALA A 194 16.01 -17.00 -2.38
C ALA A 194 14.86 -16.04 -2.05
N ALA A 195 13.65 -16.55 -1.85
CA ALA A 195 12.43 -15.77 -1.56
C ALA A 195 12.54 -14.84 -0.35
N SER A 196 13.38 -15.19 0.63
CA SER A 196 13.62 -14.41 1.84
C SER A 196 14.93 -13.59 1.82
N THR A 197 15.60 -13.52 0.68
CA THR A 197 16.91 -12.87 0.53
C THR A 197 16.79 -11.51 -0.21
N THR A 198 17.31 -11.42 -1.42
CA THR A 198 17.34 -10.20 -2.24
C THR A 198 16.94 -10.48 -3.69
N LYS A 199 16.40 -9.47 -4.36
CA LYS A 199 16.00 -9.56 -5.78
C LYS A 199 17.15 -9.91 -6.73
N GLU A 200 18.37 -9.46 -6.40
CA GLU A 200 19.58 -9.72 -7.18
C GLU A 200 19.91 -11.21 -7.24
N ILE A 201 19.73 -11.93 -6.12
CA ILE A 201 19.93 -13.39 -6.05
C ILE A 201 18.90 -14.09 -6.95
N ILE A 202 17.62 -13.69 -6.89
CA ILE A 202 16.57 -14.23 -7.77
C ILE A 202 16.93 -13.96 -9.24
N GLY A 203 17.41 -12.76 -9.56
CA GLY A 203 17.86 -12.39 -10.91
C GLY A 203 18.99 -13.29 -11.43
N VAL A 204 19.94 -13.67 -10.58
CA VAL A 204 21.01 -14.63 -10.96
C VAL A 204 20.45 -16.01 -11.25
N LEU A 205 19.53 -16.50 -10.41
CA LEU A 205 18.92 -17.82 -10.57
C LEU A 205 18.00 -17.94 -11.81
N THR A 206 17.51 -16.84 -12.32
CA THR A 206 16.60 -16.79 -13.49
C THR A 206 17.30 -16.30 -14.77
N GLN A 207 18.62 -16.15 -14.74
CA GLN A 207 19.41 -15.68 -15.87
C GLN A 207 19.43 -16.73 -16.99
N GLY A 208 18.86 -16.39 -18.15
CA GLY A 208 18.85 -17.23 -19.35
C GLY A 208 17.55 -18.01 -19.59
N SER A 209 17.04 -18.72 -18.64
CA SER A 209 15.73 -19.39 -18.71
C SER A 209 15.14 -19.54 -17.31
N THR A 210 13.81 -19.45 -17.20
CA THR A 210 13.14 -19.67 -15.92
C THR A 210 13.12 -21.16 -15.58
N PRO A 211 13.77 -21.58 -14.45
CA PRO A 211 13.73 -22.97 -14.04
C PRO A 211 12.32 -23.41 -13.63
N LYS A 212 11.95 -24.66 -13.92
CA LYS A 212 10.62 -25.21 -13.56
C LYS A 212 10.33 -25.18 -12.07
N CYS A 213 11.38 -25.23 -11.24
CA CYS A 213 11.26 -25.23 -9.77
C CYS A 213 10.87 -23.88 -9.16
N ILE A 214 10.67 -22.80 -9.96
CA ILE A 214 10.19 -21.51 -9.46
C ILE A 214 8.79 -21.62 -8.83
N ASP A 215 7.97 -22.54 -9.30
CA ASP A 215 6.62 -22.80 -8.80
C ASP A 215 6.49 -24.14 -8.08
N SER A 216 7.61 -24.80 -7.74
CA SER A 216 7.55 -26.03 -6.96
C SER A 216 6.94 -25.75 -5.57
N ARG A 217 6.18 -26.72 -5.06
CA ARG A 217 5.70 -26.69 -3.69
C ARG A 217 6.63 -27.48 -2.79
N ASN A 218 6.96 -26.92 -1.65
CA ASN A 218 7.63 -27.68 -0.60
C ASN A 218 6.63 -28.63 0.09
N HIS A 219 7.09 -29.41 1.05
CA HIS A 219 6.24 -30.36 1.78
C HIS A 219 5.14 -29.66 2.62
N ASN A 220 5.26 -28.38 2.89
CA ASN A 220 4.22 -27.56 3.50
C ASN A 220 3.20 -26.99 2.47
N GLY A 221 3.30 -27.41 1.20
CA GLY A 221 2.45 -26.95 0.13
C GLY A 221 2.70 -25.51 -0.34
N GLN A 222 3.78 -24.88 0.11
CA GLN A 222 4.12 -23.48 -0.19
C GLN A 222 4.99 -23.37 -1.44
N THR A 223 4.74 -22.38 -2.27
CA THR A 223 5.65 -22.00 -3.34
C THR A 223 6.65 -20.94 -2.86
N PRO A 224 7.75 -20.70 -3.57
CA PRO A 224 8.67 -19.61 -3.25
C PRO A 224 7.96 -18.25 -3.11
N LEU A 225 6.94 -17.99 -3.92
CA LEU A 225 6.18 -16.75 -3.89
C LEU A 225 5.36 -16.59 -2.59
N HIS A 226 4.79 -17.69 -2.05
CA HIS A 226 4.17 -17.69 -0.72
C HIS A 226 5.18 -17.31 0.36
N MET A 227 6.39 -17.87 0.29
CA MET A 227 7.44 -17.56 1.27
C MET A 227 7.92 -16.11 1.18
N ALA A 228 8.06 -15.55 -0.03
CA ALA A 228 8.42 -14.14 -0.22
C ALA A 228 7.36 -13.21 0.36
N CYS A 229 6.07 -13.50 0.14
CA CYS A 229 4.94 -12.76 0.70
C CYS A 229 4.92 -12.82 2.24
N ARG A 230 5.10 -14.02 2.79
CA ARG A 230 5.16 -14.25 4.24
C ARG A 230 6.37 -13.58 4.90
N ALA A 231 7.51 -13.57 4.22
CA ALA A 231 8.73 -12.94 4.72
C ALA A 231 8.73 -11.41 4.57
N ASP A 232 7.67 -10.83 4.01
CA ASP A 232 7.56 -9.41 3.68
C ASP A 232 8.77 -8.90 2.89
N LYS A 233 9.01 -9.53 1.74
CA LYS A 233 10.10 -9.17 0.82
C LYS A 233 9.53 -8.68 -0.52
N PRO A 234 9.00 -7.45 -0.59
CA PRO A 234 8.35 -6.92 -1.80
C PRO A 234 9.22 -6.99 -3.04
N ASP A 235 10.51 -6.70 -2.91
CA ASP A 235 11.47 -6.79 -4.02
C ASP A 235 11.64 -8.22 -4.54
N CYS A 236 11.62 -9.22 -3.62
CA CYS A 236 11.68 -10.64 -4.01
C CYS A 236 10.35 -11.08 -4.63
N VAL A 237 9.20 -10.64 -4.09
CA VAL A 237 7.89 -10.87 -4.70
C VAL A 237 7.87 -10.34 -6.11
N LYS A 238 8.29 -9.10 -6.33
CA LYS A 238 8.37 -8.48 -7.66
C LYS A 238 9.32 -9.24 -8.60
N ALA A 239 10.49 -9.64 -8.11
CA ALA A 239 11.47 -10.39 -8.90
C ALA A 239 10.94 -11.78 -9.32
N LEU A 240 10.27 -12.50 -8.43
CA LEU A 240 9.64 -13.80 -8.74
C LEU A 240 8.49 -13.65 -9.74
N CYS A 241 7.63 -12.61 -9.58
CA CYS A 241 6.57 -12.31 -10.54
C CYS A 241 7.14 -11.99 -11.93
N LEU A 242 8.17 -11.16 -12.03
CA LEU A 242 8.83 -10.81 -13.28
C LEU A 242 9.53 -12.02 -13.92
N ALA A 243 9.99 -12.98 -13.13
CA ALA A 243 10.56 -14.23 -13.57
C ALA A 243 9.50 -15.26 -14.04
N GLY A 244 8.21 -14.94 -13.94
CA GLY A 244 7.11 -15.77 -14.42
C GLY A 244 6.57 -16.77 -13.40
N ALA A 245 6.80 -16.54 -12.08
CA ALA A 245 6.14 -17.33 -11.04
C ALA A 245 4.61 -17.20 -11.12
N ASP A 246 3.90 -18.31 -10.93
CA ASP A 246 2.43 -18.33 -10.95
C ASP A 246 1.85 -17.68 -9.69
N VAL A 247 1.35 -16.47 -9.84
CA VAL A 247 0.75 -15.66 -8.76
C VAL A 247 -0.58 -16.23 -8.23
N ASN A 248 -1.19 -17.18 -8.95
CA ASN A 248 -2.46 -17.79 -8.58
C ASN A 248 -2.31 -19.21 -8.00
N LYS A 249 -1.10 -19.73 -7.96
CA LYS A 249 -0.86 -21.07 -7.43
C LYS A 249 -1.20 -21.13 -5.96
N THR A 250 -2.04 -22.10 -5.58
CA THR A 250 -2.49 -22.26 -4.20
C THR A 250 -1.43 -22.94 -3.33
N ALA A 251 -1.44 -22.67 -2.04
CA ALA A 251 -0.56 -23.31 -1.06
C ALA A 251 -1.01 -24.75 -0.74
N THR A 252 -1.29 -25.57 -1.77
CA THR A 252 -1.74 -26.96 -1.62
C THR A 252 -1.19 -27.82 -2.75
N THR A 253 -1.12 -29.12 -2.56
CA THR A 253 -0.89 -30.08 -3.62
C THR A 253 -2.13 -30.16 -4.52
N ASP A 254 -1.91 -30.24 -5.84
CA ASP A 254 -2.98 -30.18 -6.85
C ASP A 254 -4.11 -31.20 -6.59
N GLY A 255 -5.27 -30.72 -6.11
CA GLY A 255 -6.50 -31.49 -5.99
C GLY A 255 -6.60 -32.48 -4.85
N ASP A 256 -5.53 -32.75 -4.13
CA ASP A 256 -5.59 -33.65 -2.99
C ASP A 256 -5.86 -32.87 -1.69
N TYR A 257 -6.87 -33.32 -1.00
CA TYR A 257 -7.15 -32.96 0.38
C TYR A 257 -5.85 -33.14 1.18
N ILE A 258 -5.28 -32.05 1.68
CA ILE A 258 -4.23 -32.17 2.69
C ILE A 258 -4.87 -32.88 3.85
N GLU A 259 -4.44 -34.10 4.14
CA GLU A 259 -4.92 -34.78 5.34
C GLU A 259 -4.71 -33.87 6.53
N PRO A 260 -5.74 -33.69 7.40
CA PRO A 260 -5.61 -32.82 8.57
C PRO A 260 -4.38 -33.09 9.42
N GLY A 261 -3.83 -34.31 9.33
CA GLY A 261 -2.63 -34.73 10.04
C GLY A 261 -1.34 -34.03 9.64
N TYR A 262 -1.15 -33.68 8.37
CA TYR A 262 0.12 -33.08 7.92
C TYR A 262 0.29 -31.62 8.42
N VAL A 263 -0.77 -30.83 8.29
CA VAL A 263 -0.80 -29.47 8.84
C VAL A 263 -0.83 -29.53 10.37
N GLY A 264 -1.54 -30.51 10.96
CA GLY A 264 -1.56 -30.75 12.40
C GLY A 264 -0.18 -31.03 12.98
N ASN A 265 0.63 -31.82 12.31
CA ASN A 265 2.01 -32.13 12.76
C ASN A 265 2.92 -30.87 12.67
N PHE A 266 2.87 -30.12 11.57
CA PHE A 266 3.63 -28.86 11.45
C PHE A 266 3.26 -27.86 12.55
N LEU A 267 1.98 -27.77 12.90
CA LEU A 267 1.47 -26.86 13.91
C LEU A 267 1.82 -27.31 15.33
N GLN A 268 1.95 -28.62 15.57
CA GLN A 268 2.46 -29.16 16.83
C GLN A 268 3.95 -28.86 17.01
N ASP A 269 4.72 -28.92 15.93
CA ASP A 269 6.16 -28.62 15.95
C ASP A 269 6.46 -27.12 16.01
N ASN A 270 5.50 -26.27 15.60
CA ASN A 270 5.65 -24.81 15.56
C ASN A 270 4.49 -24.05 16.24
N PRO A 271 4.26 -24.26 17.54
CA PRO A 271 3.09 -23.74 18.26
C PRO A 271 3.04 -22.20 18.36
N ASN A 272 4.18 -21.54 18.19
CA ASN A 272 4.31 -20.07 18.25
C ASN A 272 4.31 -19.39 16.87
N SER A 273 3.97 -20.10 15.80
CA SER A 273 3.90 -19.49 14.47
C SER A 273 2.78 -18.47 14.40
N LEU A 274 3.12 -17.21 14.15
CA LEU A 274 2.14 -16.11 13.94
C LEU A 274 1.19 -16.37 12.77
N TYR A 275 1.45 -17.38 11.95
CA TYR A 275 0.72 -17.74 10.72
C TYR A 275 0.03 -19.11 10.82
N HIS A 276 -0.17 -19.57 12.02
CA HIS A 276 -0.76 -20.87 12.32
C HIS A 276 -2.09 -21.10 11.59
N ASP A 277 -2.97 -20.09 11.62
CA ASP A 277 -4.31 -20.18 11.00
C ASP A 277 -4.27 -20.15 9.48
N ASP A 278 -3.29 -19.45 8.88
CA ASP A 278 -3.21 -19.30 7.43
C ASP A 278 -2.77 -20.56 6.70
N MET A 279 -1.79 -21.24 7.25
CA MET A 279 -1.29 -22.50 6.68
C MET A 279 -2.36 -23.59 6.70
N LYS A 280 -3.25 -23.55 7.68
CA LYS A 280 -4.39 -24.45 7.82
C LYS A 280 -5.41 -24.26 6.69
N HIS A 281 -5.54 -23.05 6.16
CA HIS A 281 -6.59 -22.69 5.21
C HIS A 281 -6.14 -22.63 3.75
N GLY A 282 -4.89 -22.85 3.45
CA GLY A 282 -4.34 -22.80 2.08
C GLY A 282 -4.30 -21.37 1.52
N GLY A 283 -4.67 -21.22 0.26
CA GLY A 283 -4.79 -19.92 -0.41
C GLY A 283 -3.63 -19.60 -1.36
N THR A 284 -3.76 -18.51 -2.10
CA THR A 284 -2.75 -18.01 -3.04
C THR A 284 -1.72 -17.13 -2.31
N PRO A 285 -0.59 -16.76 -2.94
CA PRO A 285 0.37 -15.82 -2.35
C PRO A 285 -0.26 -14.54 -1.82
N LEU A 286 -1.37 -14.08 -2.43
CA LEU A 286 -2.09 -12.88 -2.01
C LEU A 286 -2.69 -13.02 -0.60
N HIS A 287 -3.14 -14.21 -0.19
CA HIS A 287 -3.63 -14.47 1.17
C HIS A 287 -2.51 -14.39 2.22
N TRP A 288 -1.27 -14.63 1.81
CA TRP A 288 -0.09 -14.70 2.66
C TRP A 288 0.68 -13.39 2.77
N ALA A 289 0.37 -12.42 1.91
CA ALA A 289 1.00 -11.11 1.95
C ALA A 289 0.66 -10.40 3.28
N ILE A 290 1.64 -9.68 3.84
CA ILE A 290 1.50 -9.00 5.14
C ILE A 290 1.66 -7.48 5.05
N SER A 291 1.99 -6.98 3.88
CA SER A 291 2.09 -5.54 3.61
C SER A 291 1.52 -5.17 2.26
N ARG A 292 1.13 -3.92 2.12
CA ARG A 292 0.73 -3.34 0.84
C ARG A 292 1.82 -3.49 -0.23
N ALA A 293 3.08 -3.28 0.16
CA ALA A 293 4.22 -3.37 -0.75
C ALA A 293 4.40 -4.78 -1.34
N ALA A 294 4.03 -5.84 -0.58
CA ALA A 294 4.03 -7.22 -1.07
C ALA A 294 2.81 -7.54 -1.94
N ILE A 295 1.67 -6.86 -1.72
CA ILE A 295 0.44 -7.03 -2.50
C ILE A 295 0.54 -6.37 -3.88
N GLU A 296 1.12 -5.19 -3.98
CA GLU A 296 1.17 -4.42 -5.23
C GLU A 296 1.82 -5.19 -6.40
N PRO A 297 2.98 -5.86 -6.27
CA PRO A 297 3.55 -6.65 -7.36
C PRO A 297 2.67 -7.82 -7.81
N LEU A 298 1.92 -8.45 -6.89
CA LEU A 298 0.98 -9.52 -7.24
C LEU A 298 -0.18 -8.98 -8.07
N LEU A 299 -0.71 -7.82 -7.71
CA LEU A 299 -1.79 -7.14 -8.44
C LEU A 299 -1.31 -6.66 -9.83
N GLU A 300 -0.10 -6.11 -9.92
CA GLU A 300 0.53 -5.73 -11.19
C GLU A 300 0.72 -6.95 -12.12
N SER A 301 0.87 -8.15 -11.56
CA SER A 301 1.00 -9.41 -12.29
C SER A 301 -0.33 -10.11 -12.56
N ASN A 302 -1.46 -9.39 -12.46
CA ASN A 302 -2.82 -9.87 -12.75
C ASN A 302 -3.23 -11.10 -11.90
N CYS A 303 -2.92 -11.14 -10.61
CA CYS A 303 -3.40 -12.19 -9.73
C CYS A 303 -4.94 -12.13 -9.60
N ASN A 304 -5.56 -13.29 -9.33
CA ASN A 304 -6.98 -13.33 -9.02
C ASN A 304 -7.23 -12.76 -7.60
N ILE A 305 -7.55 -11.47 -7.54
CA ILE A 305 -7.80 -10.74 -6.29
C ILE A 305 -8.94 -11.33 -5.46
N ASN A 306 -9.84 -12.09 -6.09
CA ASN A 306 -11.01 -12.72 -5.45
C ASN A 306 -10.84 -14.24 -5.25
N ALA A 307 -9.62 -14.75 -5.40
CA ALA A 307 -9.34 -16.15 -5.09
C ALA A 307 -9.77 -16.48 -3.65
N GLN A 308 -10.33 -17.66 -3.47
CA GLN A 308 -10.81 -18.15 -2.17
C GLN A 308 -9.92 -19.31 -1.69
N ASN A 309 -9.65 -19.34 -0.41
CA ASN A 309 -8.98 -20.45 0.25
C ASN A 309 -10.00 -21.56 0.63
N PHE A 310 -9.60 -22.58 1.39
CA PHE A 310 -10.47 -23.69 1.78
C PHE A 310 -11.67 -23.31 2.68
N GLU A 311 -11.61 -22.16 3.34
CA GLU A 311 -12.73 -21.60 4.10
C GLU A 311 -13.55 -20.61 3.28
N ASN A 312 -13.39 -20.62 1.96
CA ASN A 312 -13.96 -19.64 1.05
C ASN A 312 -13.58 -18.18 1.39
N ARG A 313 -12.56 -17.97 2.20
CA ARG A 313 -12.05 -16.63 2.51
C ARG A 313 -11.22 -16.11 1.35
N THR A 314 -11.46 -14.87 0.96
CA THR A 314 -10.58 -14.12 0.05
C THR A 314 -9.46 -13.45 0.85
N ALA A 315 -8.44 -12.93 0.16
CA ALA A 315 -7.41 -12.12 0.80
C ALA A 315 -8.01 -10.95 1.61
N LEU A 316 -9.13 -10.35 1.14
CA LEU A 316 -9.83 -9.28 1.87
C LEU A 316 -10.34 -9.75 3.24
N HIS A 317 -10.91 -10.94 3.34
CA HIS A 317 -11.33 -11.53 4.63
C HIS A 317 -10.15 -11.69 5.56
N VAL A 318 -9.06 -12.28 5.05
CA VAL A 318 -7.84 -12.53 5.83
C VAL A 318 -7.23 -11.23 6.33
N MET A 319 -7.13 -10.20 5.48
CA MET A 319 -6.55 -8.91 5.87
C MET A 319 -7.44 -8.14 6.86
N ALA A 320 -8.77 -8.24 6.71
CA ALA A 320 -9.72 -7.65 7.66
C ALA A 320 -9.64 -8.32 9.03
N ASP A 321 -9.58 -9.64 9.07
CA ASP A 321 -9.44 -10.42 10.31
C ASP A 321 -8.11 -10.16 11.03
N ARG A 322 -7.03 -9.93 10.27
CA ARG A 322 -5.69 -9.63 10.80
C ARG A 322 -5.43 -8.17 11.13
N ASN A 323 -6.40 -7.30 10.96
CA ASN A 323 -6.22 -5.86 11.19
C ASN A 323 -5.17 -5.20 10.27
N ARG A 324 -5.11 -5.59 8.99
CA ARG A 324 -4.17 -5.02 8.02
C ARG A 324 -4.84 -3.94 7.17
N MET A 325 -4.94 -2.72 7.71
CA MET A 325 -5.63 -1.60 7.07
C MET A 325 -5.06 -1.24 5.69
N ASP A 326 -3.75 -1.16 5.57
CA ASP A 326 -3.03 -0.86 4.33
C ASP A 326 -3.30 -1.89 3.22
N CYS A 327 -3.33 -3.17 3.59
CA CYS A 327 -3.65 -4.27 2.68
C CYS A 327 -5.13 -4.25 2.27
N VAL A 328 -6.04 -4.00 3.21
CA VAL A 328 -7.48 -3.87 2.94
C VAL A 328 -7.74 -2.78 1.92
N VAL A 329 -7.16 -1.58 2.12
CA VAL A 329 -7.32 -0.47 1.18
C VAL A 329 -6.65 -0.76 -0.16
N ALA A 330 -5.50 -1.45 -0.19
CA ALA A 330 -4.86 -1.87 -1.43
C ALA A 330 -5.77 -2.81 -2.24
N LEU A 331 -6.36 -3.82 -1.61
CA LEU A 331 -7.29 -4.74 -2.26
C LEU A 331 -8.56 -4.02 -2.76
N LEU A 332 -9.18 -3.19 -1.93
CA LEU A 332 -10.40 -2.46 -2.28
C LEU A 332 -10.18 -1.44 -3.39
N SER A 333 -9.03 -0.73 -3.39
CA SER A 333 -8.67 0.22 -4.46
C SER A 333 -8.32 -0.47 -5.79
N ASN A 334 -8.08 -1.77 -5.76
CA ASN A 334 -7.95 -2.62 -6.95
C ASN A 334 -9.20 -3.47 -7.22
N GLN A 335 -10.36 -3.03 -6.74
CA GLN A 335 -11.69 -3.56 -7.03
C GLN A 335 -11.93 -5.00 -6.55
N ALA A 336 -11.34 -5.39 -5.42
CA ALA A 336 -11.74 -6.63 -4.75
C ALA A 336 -13.25 -6.65 -4.48
N LYS A 337 -13.90 -7.79 -4.72
CA LYS A 337 -15.33 -7.99 -4.42
C LYS A 337 -15.52 -7.98 -2.91
N ILE A 338 -16.22 -6.96 -2.41
CA ILE A 338 -16.29 -6.65 -0.98
C ILE A 338 -17.24 -7.56 -0.20
N ASP A 339 -18.31 -8.06 -0.83
CA ASP A 339 -19.40 -8.80 -0.19
C ASP A 339 -19.39 -10.31 -0.50
N LEU A 340 -18.24 -10.88 -0.90
CA LEU A 340 -18.12 -12.34 -1.03
C LEU A 340 -18.26 -12.99 0.35
N PRO A 341 -18.99 -14.13 0.45
CA PRO A 341 -19.10 -14.86 1.70
C PRO A 341 -17.92 -15.81 1.93
N ASP A 342 -17.54 -16.00 3.17
CA ASP A 342 -16.75 -17.15 3.60
C ASP A 342 -17.64 -18.39 3.83
N LYS A 343 -17.07 -19.48 4.33
CA LYS A 343 -17.78 -20.73 4.61
C LYS A 343 -18.96 -20.57 5.58
N ASP A 344 -18.82 -19.66 6.55
CA ASP A 344 -19.85 -19.37 7.54
C ASP A 344 -20.84 -18.29 7.06
N GLY A 345 -20.68 -17.82 5.83
CA GLY A 345 -21.46 -16.74 5.26
C GLY A 345 -21.02 -15.36 5.75
N ASN A 346 -19.92 -15.25 6.49
CA ASN A 346 -19.41 -13.96 6.90
C ASN A 346 -18.77 -13.23 5.70
N ARG A 347 -18.93 -11.92 5.67
CA ARG A 347 -18.21 -11.02 4.77
C ARG A 347 -17.09 -10.38 5.56
N ALA A 348 -16.15 -9.73 4.89
CA ALA A 348 -15.04 -9.04 5.54
C ALA A 348 -15.49 -8.07 6.65
N ILE A 349 -16.67 -7.42 6.49
CA ILE A 349 -17.22 -6.52 7.51
C ILE A 349 -17.64 -7.25 8.79
N HIS A 350 -18.16 -8.49 8.72
CA HIS A 350 -18.48 -9.28 9.91
C HIS A 350 -17.22 -9.56 10.71
N LEU A 351 -16.14 -9.99 10.04
CA LEU A 351 -14.86 -10.27 10.68
C LEU A 351 -14.25 -8.99 11.29
N ALA A 352 -14.30 -7.87 10.57
CA ALA A 352 -13.82 -6.58 11.09
C ALA A 352 -14.58 -6.13 12.35
N VAL A 353 -15.90 -6.35 12.41
CA VAL A 353 -16.73 -6.04 13.60
C VAL A 353 -16.39 -6.97 14.75
N ILE A 354 -16.26 -8.27 14.52
CA ILE A 354 -15.86 -9.25 15.55
C ILE A 354 -14.49 -8.87 16.15
N ARG A 355 -13.55 -8.38 15.32
CA ARG A 355 -12.24 -7.90 15.80
C ARG A 355 -12.27 -6.50 16.41
N GLY A 356 -13.39 -5.78 16.30
CA GLY A 356 -13.54 -4.43 16.84
C GLY A 356 -12.71 -3.37 16.13
N ASN A 357 -12.34 -3.59 14.88
CA ASN A 357 -11.46 -2.70 14.13
C ASN A 357 -12.23 -1.61 13.39
N LEU A 358 -12.39 -0.46 14.04
CA LEU A 358 -13.15 0.66 13.50
C LEU A 358 -12.59 1.20 12.17
N PRO A 359 -11.28 1.44 11.97
CA PRO A 359 -10.75 1.90 10.69
C PRO A 359 -11.06 0.98 9.52
N ILE A 360 -10.94 -0.34 9.70
CA ILE A 360 -11.28 -1.32 8.65
C ILE A 360 -12.79 -1.34 8.39
N ILE A 361 -13.62 -1.25 9.44
CA ILE A 361 -15.08 -1.13 9.29
C ILE A 361 -15.40 0.10 8.43
N GLN A 362 -14.78 1.25 8.71
CA GLN A 362 -14.96 2.48 7.93
C GLN A 362 -14.51 2.28 6.48
N ALA A 363 -13.34 1.68 6.24
CA ALA A 363 -12.87 1.37 4.90
C ALA A 363 -13.86 0.51 4.12
N LEU A 364 -14.34 -0.58 4.70
CA LEU A 364 -15.33 -1.44 4.05
C LEU A 364 -16.63 -0.68 3.74
N ILE A 365 -17.11 0.17 4.66
CA ILE A 365 -18.31 1.00 4.48
C ILE A 365 -18.14 1.97 3.31
N VAL A 366 -17.04 2.72 3.25
CA VAL A 366 -16.84 3.75 2.21
C VAL A 366 -16.57 3.14 0.83
N PHE A 367 -15.99 1.95 0.80
CA PHE A 367 -15.86 1.19 -0.44
C PHE A 367 -17.13 0.43 -0.84
N GLY A 368 -18.22 0.57 -0.10
CA GLY A 368 -19.57 0.19 -0.51
C GLY A 368 -20.02 -1.20 -0.08
N CYS A 369 -19.52 -1.75 1.05
CA CYS A 369 -20.06 -3.00 1.59
C CYS A 369 -21.53 -2.85 2.01
N ASN A 370 -22.29 -3.92 1.91
CA ASN A 370 -23.65 -3.96 2.41
C ASN A 370 -23.67 -4.18 3.93
N VAL A 371 -23.86 -3.10 4.69
CA VAL A 371 -23.90 -3.13 6.17
C VAL A 371 -25.09 -3.91 6.76
N ASN A 372 -26.05 -4.34 5.92
CA ASN A 372 -27.23 -5.09 6.31
C ASN A 372 -27.23 -6.56 5.88
N ILE A 373 -26.11 -7.03 5.34
CA ILE A 373 -25.96 -8.40 4.87
C ILE A 373 -25.93 -9.37 6.05
N LEU A 374 -26.55 -10.54 5.91
CA LEU A 374 -26.61 -11.55 6.96
C LEU A 374 -25.62 -12.68 6.67
N ASN A 375 -25.00 -13.22 7.72
CA ASN A 375 -24.24 -14.46 7.65
C ASN A 375 -25.18 -15.69 7.66
N ASN A 376 -24.64 -16.91 7.64
CA ASN A 376 -25.42 -18.14 7.59
C ASN A 376 -26.29 -18.39 8.86
N VAL A 377 -25.93 -17.75 9.98
CA VAL A 377 -26.70 -17.81 11.24
C VAL A 377 -27.76 -16.71 11.31
N GLY A 378 -27.83 -15.83 10.29
CA GLY A 378 -28.78 -14.72 10.24
C GLY A 378 -28.32 -13.45 10.96
N GLU A 379 -27.07 -13.33 11.32
CA GLU A 379 -26.52 -12.17 12.02
C GLU A 379 -26.04 -11.10 11.03
N SER A 380 -26.38 -9.85 11.28
CA SER A 380 -25.83 -8.69 10.57
C SER A 380 -24.58 -8.17 11.29
N PRO A 381 -23.74 -7.35 10.64
CA PRO A 381 -22.62 -6.67 11.30
C PRO A 381 -23.05 -5.93 12.57
N ARG A 382 -24.23 -5.29 12.56
CA ARG A 382 -24.77 -4.58 13.72
C ARG A 382 -25.06 -5.53 14.90
N HIS A 383 -25.54 -6.75 14.62
CA HIS A 383 -25.80 -7.76 15.64
C HIS A 383 -24.55 -8.24 16.36
N LEU A 384 -23.42 -8.31 15.61
CA LEU A 384 -22.16 -8.84 16.12
C LEU A 384 -21.38 -7.85 17.01
N VAL A 385 -21.84 -6.59 17.18
CA VAL A 385 -21.18 -5.63 18.06
C VAL A 385 -21.25 -6.08 19.53
N THR A 386 -20.10 -6.27 20.16
CA THR A 386 -19.99 -6.65 21.57
C THR A 386 -20.24 -5.45 22.51
N LYS A 387 -20.61 -5.73 23.77
CA LYS A 387 -20.88 -4.67 24.76
C LYS A 387 -19.70 -3.72 24.97
N GLU A 388 -18.49 -4.20 24.91
CA GLU A 388 -17.28 -3.38 25.10
C GLU A 388 -17.01 -2.43 23.93
N LEU A 389 -17.47 -2.78 22.74
CA LEU A 389 -17.30 -2.03 21.49
C LEU A 389 -18.57 -1.26 21.10
N GLU A 390 -19.69 -1.48 21.78
CA GLU A 390 -21.02 -0.95 21.44
C GLU A 390 -21.04 0.57 21.27
N SER A 391 -20.29 1.31 22.05
CA SER A 391 -20.40 2.78 22.06
C SER A 391 -20.01 3.45 20.74
N LYS A 392 -18.92 3.02 20.10
CA LYS A 392 -18.42 3.65 18.87
C LYS A 392 -18.86 2.91 17.61
N ILE A 393 -18.55 1.62 17.49
CA ILE A 393 -18.82 0.86 16.27
C ILE A 393 -20.32 0.83 15.96
N LEU A 394 -21.17 0.71 17.00
CA LEU A 394 -22.61 0.72 16.82
C LEU A 394 -23.10 2.03 16.18
N TYR A 395 -22.61 3.17 16.69
CA TYR A 395 -22.96 4.47 16.10
C TYR A 395 -22.50 4.57 14.64
N TYR A 396 -21.28 4.14 14.34
CA TYR A 396 -20.73 4.21 12.98
C TYR A 396 -21.52 3.35 11.99
N LEU A 397 -22.03 2.20 12.41
CA LEU A 397 -22.91 1.36 11.60
C LEU A 397 -24.31 2.00 11.46
N HIS A 398 -24.86 2.55 12.56
CA HIS A 398 -26.17 3.21 12.56
C HIS A 398 -26.21 4.40 11.62
N ALA A 399 -25.23 5.30 11.71
CA ALA A 399 -25.16 6.54 10.94
C ALA A 399 -25.16 6.31 9.42
N VAL A 400 -24.61 5.18 8.95
CA VAL A 400 -24.63 4.80 7.53
C VAL A 400 -25.80 3.87 7.15
N GLY A 401 -26.72 3.56 8.08
CA GLY A 401 -27.97 2.88 7.81
C GLY A 401 -28.02 1.41 8.09
N ALA A 402 -27.20 0.90 8.98
CA ALA A 402 -27.37 -0.44 9.48
C ALA A 402 -28.72 -0.59 10.22
N ARG A 403 -29.51 -1.55 9.77
CA ARG A 403 -30.85 -1.81 10.31
C ARG A 403 -30.77 -2.63 11.59
N ARG A 404 -31.75 -2.47 12.45
CA ARG A 404 -31.96 -3.31 13.63
C ARG A 404 -32.40 -4.70 13.22
N CYS A 405 -32.13 -5.69 14.08
CA CYS A 405 -32.53 -7.06 13.87
C CYS A 405 -34.04 -7.24 13.76
N ARG A 406 -34.46 -8.36 13.18
CA ARG A 406 -35.86 -8.76 13.15
C ARG A 406 -36.36 -9.10 14.56
N ALA A 407 -37.68 -9.07 14.77
CA ALA A 407 -38.28 -9.36 16.06
C ALA A 407 -38.04 -10.80 16.55
N ASP A 408 -37.85 -11.75 15.61
CA ASP A 408 -37.62 -13.16 15.84
C ASP A 408 -36.16 -13.51 16.14
N MET A 409 -35.22 -12.58 15.97
CA MET A 409 -33.81 -12.80 16.21
C MET A 409 -33.52 -12.89 17.71
N GLN A 410 -32.85 -13.97 18.12
CA GLN A 410 -32.43 -14.21 19.50
C GLN A 410 -31.06 -13.59 19.80
N GLY A 411 -30.77 -13.35 21.08
CA GLY A 411 -29.46 -12.86 21.53
C GLY A 411 -29.20 -11.38 21.26
N CYS A 412 -30.21 -10.61 20.82
CA CYS A 412 -30.10 -9.20 20.53
C CYS A 412 -29.80 -8.34 21.74
N THR A 413 -28.81 -7.48 21.69
CA THR A 413 -28.59 -6.34 22.60
C THR A 413 -29.58 -5.22 22.30
N ASP A 414 -29.70 -4.21 23.17
CA ASP A 414 -30.56 -3.04 22.88
C ASP A 414 -30.14 -2.32 21.60
N GLY A 415 -28.86 -2.30 21.27
CA GLY A 415 -28.34 -1.70 20.07
C GLY A 415 -28.75 -2.34 18.74
N CYS A 416 -29.08 -3.62 18.72
CA CYS A 416 -29.58 -4.32 17.51
C CYS A 416 -31.03 -4.76 17.60
N LYS A 417 -31.64 -4.72 18.79
CA LYS A 417 -33.00 -5.12 19.04
C LYS A 417 -34.02 -4.26 18.28
N GLN A 418 -35.04 -4.86 17.67
CA GLN A 418 -36.01 -4.14 16.84
C GLN A 418 -36.70 -2.96 17.56
N GLN A 419 -37.01 -3.10 18.81
CA GLN A 419 -37.64 -2.07 19.65
C GLN A 419 -36.64 -1.30 20.50
N GLY A 420 -35.33 -1.52 20.31
CA GLY A 420 -34.30 -0.85 21.05
C GLY A 420 -34.20 0.64 20.67
N THR A 421 -33.67 1.45 21.56
CA THR A 421 -33.47 2.89 21.36
C THR A 421 -32.02 3.29 21.31
N TYR A 422 -31.10 2.41 21.69
CA TYR A 422 -29.68 2.68 21.73
C TYR A 422 -29.02 2.48 20.37
N ASP A 423 -28.38 3.55 19.87
CA ASP A 423 -27.71 3.59 18.57
C ASP A 423 -26.19 3.84 18.67
N GLY A 424 -25.64 3.70 19.88
CA GLY A 424 -24.24 3.98 20.17
C GLY A 424 -23.98 5.45 20.56
N VAL A 425 -22.71 5.77 20.77
CA VAL A 425 -22.28 7.11 21.18
C VAL A 425 -21.76 7.87 19.97
N ALA A 426 -22.44 8.97 19.62
CA ALA A 426 -22.00 9.88 18.58
C ALA A 426 -20.65 10.53 18.93
N PRO A 427 -19.74 10.76 17.99
CA PRO A 427 -18.57 11.58 18.21
C PRO A 427 -19.00 13.01 18.63
N PRO A 428 -18.14 13.74 19.36
CA PRO A 428 -18.42 15.12 19.72
C PRO A 428 -18.72 15.97 18.50
N LYS A 429 -19.76 16.83 18.59
CA LYS A 429 -20.05 17.77 17.51
C LYS A 429 -18.88 18.75 17.35
N VAL A 430 -18.37 18.83 16.12
CA VAL A 430 -17.35 19.77 15.74
C VAL A 430 -18.01 21.09 15.33
N ILE A 431 -17.47 22.20 15.83
CA ILE A 431 -17.96 23.54 15.48
C ILE A 431 -17.26 23.96 14.17
N GLY A 432 -18.04 24.17 13.13
CA GLY A 432 -17.57 24.74 11.88
C GLY A 432 -17.37 26.27 11.98
N PRO A 433 -16.77 26.89 10.96
CA PRO A 433 -16.42 28.32 10.96
C PRO A 433 -17.62 29.26 11.12
N THR A 434 -18.80 28.81 10.76
CA THR A 434 -20.06 29.56 11.02
C THR A 434 -21.22 28.58 11.17
N ASN A 435 -22.08 28.81 12.12
CA ASN A 435 -23.31 28.00 12.29
C ASN A 435 -24.37 28.42 11.25
N ARG A 436 -24.00 28.31 9.95
CA ARG A 436 -24.82 28.74 8.81
C ARG A 436 -25.69 27.64 8.21
N ASP A 437 -25.58 26.40 8.66
CA ASP A 437 -26.29 25.29 8.06
C ASP A 437 -27.80 25.47 8.09
N ILE A 438 -28.35 25.95 9.22
CA ILE A 438 -29.77 26.24 9.35
C ILE A 438 -30.19 27.36 8.39
N LEU A 439 -29.41 28.46 8.34
CA LEU A 439 -29.66 29.55 7.41
C LEU A 439 -29.59 29.11 5.94
N ASN A 440 -28.59 28.31 5.63
CA ASN A 440 -28.41 27.75 4.26
C ASN A 440 -29.58 26.85 3.88
N GLN A 441 -30.06 26.00 4.78
CA GLN A 441 -31.24 25.16 4.54
C GLN A 441 -32.51 26.00 4.34
N MET A 442 -32.74 26.98 5.23
CA MET A 442 -33.90 27.87 5.12
C MET A 442 -33.90 28.67 3.81
N LEU A 443 -32.73 29.17 3.41
CA LEU A 443 -32.60 29.94 2.17
C LEU A 443 -32.67 29.04 0.90
N ALA A 444 -32.22 27.79 0.98
CA ALA A 444 -32.40 26.82 -0.09
C ALA A 444 -33.90 26.52 -0.31
N VAL A 445 -34.65 26.28 0.77
CA VAL A 445 -36.12 26.07 0.73
C VAL A 445 -36.82 27.29 0.17
N SER A 446 -36.46 28.51 0.62
CA SER A 446 -37.01 29.75 0.10
C SER A 446 -36.73 29.96 -1.39
N GLY A 447 -35.50 29.62 -1.82
CA GLY A 447 -35.13 29.67 -3.26
C GLY A 447 -35.92 28.68 -4.11
N MET A 448 -36.18 27.49 -3.58
CA MET A 448 -37.02 26.49 -4.23
C MET A 448 -38.48 26.93 -4.34
N ASP A 449 -39.01 27.57 -3.32
CA ASP A 449 -40.38 28.17 -3.40
C ASP A 449 -40.49 29.24 -4.46
N VAL A 450 -39.47 30.11 -4.61
CA VAL A 450 -39.40 31.11 -5.68
C VAL A 450 -39.33 30.44 -7.05
N ALA A 451 -38.49 29.43 -7.21
CA ALA A 451 -38.37 28.69 -8.46
C ALA A 451 -39.69 27.95 -8.81
N ALA A 452 -40.31 27.32 -7.82
CA ALA A 452 -41.60 26.62 -7.99
C ALA A 452 -42.74 27.58 -8.38
N LYS A 453 -42.71 28.83 -7.88
CA LYS A 453 -43.68 29.88 -8.28
C LYS A 453 -43.43 30.41 -9.71
N LYS A 454 -42.17 30.49 -10.15
CA LYS A 454 -41.78 30.96 -11.45
C LYS A 454 -42.12 29.96 -12.56
N HIS A 455 -41.91 28.68 -12.26
CA HIS A 455 -42.23 27.57 -13.17
C HIS A 455 -43.45 26.84 -12.62
N LYS A 456 -44.56 26.88 -13.38
CA LYS A 456 -45.72 26.03 -13.05
C LYS A 456 -45.26 24.58 -12.93
N ARG A 457 -45.82 23.84 -11.97
CA ARG A 457 -45.47 22.41 -11.76
C ARG A 457 -45.51 21.66 -13.10
N GLY A 458 -44.37 21.25 -13.65
CA GLY A 458 -44.27 20.57 -14.94
C GLY A 458 -43.42 21.30 -16.00
N ASP A 459 -43.18 22.60 -15.89
CA ASP A 459 -42.47 23.41 -16.87
C ASP A 459 -40.99 23.67 -16.54
N PHE A 460 -40.36 22.84 -15.68
CA PHE A 460 -38.90 22.96 -15.45
C PHE A 460 -38.13 22.60 -16.73
N PRO A 461 -37.14 23.43 -17.15
CA PRO A 461 -36.33 23.13 -18.30
C PRO A 461 -35.62 21.78 -18.16
N LYS A 462 -35.75 20.92 -19.17
CA LYS A 462 -35.12 19.59 -19.18
C LYS A 462 -33.59 19.62 -19.36
N LYS A 463 -33.03 20.78 -19.66
CA LYS A 463 -31.62 21.05 -19.92
C LYS A 463 -31.09 22.18 -19.03
N GLY A 464 -29.78 22.30 -18.91
CA GLY A 464 -29.16 23.40 -18.16
C GLY A 464 -28.81 23.06 -16.72
N ARG A 465 -28.62 21.78 -16.46
CA ARG A 465 -28.23 21.25 -15.14
C ARG A 465 -26.71 21.32 -14.96
N LEU A 466 -26.24 22.15 -14.01
CA LEU A 466 -24.83 22.36 -13.72
C LEU A 466 -24.42 21.58 -12.49
N LEU A 467 -23.31 20.82 -12.58
CA LEU A 467 -22.55 20.30 -11.47
C LEU A 467 -21.21 21.05 -11.36
N SER A 468 -20.98 21.71 -10.24
CA SER A 468 -19.76 22.46 -9.93
C SER A 468 -18.99 21.80 -8.81
N LEU A 469 -17.71 21.49 -9.04
CA LEU A 469 -16.82 20.71 -8.18
C LEU A 469 -15.64 21.54 -7.73
N ASP A 470 -15.51 21.74 -6.41
CA ASP A 470 -14.48 22.57 -5.82
C ASP A 470 -13.09 21.92 -5.84
N GLY A 471 -12.04 22.72 -5.71
CA GLY A 471 -10.68 22.28 -5.48
C GLY A 471 -10.43 21.82 -4.05
N GLY A 472 -9.41 20.98 -3.81
CA GLY A 472 -9.08 20.51 -2.47
C GLY A 472 -8.04 19.37 -2.37
N GLY A 473 -7.29 19.08 -3.40
CA GLY A 473 -6.28 18.02 -3.41
C GLY A 473 -6.88 16.64 -3.15
N ILE A 474 -6.32 15.85 -2.23
CA ILE A 474 -6.84 14.52 -1.90
C ILE A 474 -8.27 14.55 -1.33
N ARG A 475 -8.71 15.68 -0.79
CA ARG A 475 -10.10 15.85 -0.33
C ARG A 475 -11.13 15.80 -1.46
N GLY A 476 -10.69 15.75 -2.73
CA GLY A 476 -11.54 15.39 -3.87
C GLY A 476 -12.24 14.03 -3.72
N LEU A 477 -11.72 13.14 -2.87
CA LEU A 477 -12.41 11.92 -2.45
C LEU A 477 -13.80 12.20 -1.83
N ILE A 478 -13.99 13.33 -1.16
CA ILE A 478 -15.29 13.75 -0.62
C ILE A 478 -16.29 13.94 -1.76
N LEU A 479 -15.87 14.61 -2.85
CA LEU A 479 -16.70 14.80 -4.04
C LEU A 479 -17.13 13.44 -4.62
N VAL A 480 -16.17 12.53 -4.76
CA VAL A 480 -16.44 11.18 -5.27
C VAL A 480 -17.41 10.42 -4.36
N GLN A 481 -17.23 10.50 -3.03
CA GLN A 481 -18.14 9.84 -2.08
C GLN A 481 -19.56 10.41 -2.13
N MET A 482 -19.71 11.73 -2.24
CA MET A 482 -21.03 12.35 -2.40
C MET A 482 -21.69 11.92 -3.71
N LEU A 483 -20.94 11.85 -4.81
CA LEU A 483 -21.45 11.40 -6.11
C LEU A 483 -21.84 9.91 -6.11
N LEU A 484 -21.12 9.06 -5.38
CA LEU A 484 -21.53 7.66 -5.16
C LEU A 484 -22.88 7.56 -4.43
N GLU A 485 -23.11 8.41 -3.43
CA GLU A 485 -24.40 8.48 -2.75
C GLU A 485 -25.49 9.02 -3.68
N PHE A 486 -25.19 9.98 -4.58
CA PHE A 486 -26.11 10.44 -5.59
C PHE A 486 -26.51 9.31 -6.55
N GLU A 487 -25.54 8.55 -7.10
CA GLU A 487 -25.85 7.41 -7.97
C GLU A 487 -26.74 6.38 -7.27
N THR A 488 -26.53 6.18 -5.96
CA THR A 488 -27.36 5.27 -5.16
C THR A 488 -28.81 5.79 -5.03
N VAL A 489 -29.02 7.09 -4.84
CA VAL A 489 -30.35 7.70 -4.71
C VAL A 489 -31.01 7.88 -6.07
N PHE A 490 -30.24 8.32 -7.06
CA PHE A 490 -30.74 8.63 -8.40
C PHE A 490 -30.97 7.36 -9.24
N GLN A 491 -30.35 6.24 -8.91
CA GLN A 491 -30.35 4.98 -9.68
C GLN A 491 -29.89 5.20 -11.14
N LYS A 492 -29.00 6.19 -11.34
CA LYS A 492 -28.42 6.57 -12.64
C LYS A 492 -26.99 7.04 -12.44
N SER A 493 -26.19 6.87 -13.48
CA SER A 493 -24.82 7.37 -13.47
C SER A 493 -24.77 8.90 -13.57
N VAL A 494 -23.87 9.51 -12.80
CA VAL A 494 -23.69 10.97 -12.70
C VAL A 494 -23.47 11.62 -14.07
N ASN A 495 -22.76 10.95 -14.98
CA ASN A 495 -22.48 11.48 -16.33
C ASN A 495 -23.73 11.73 -17.18
N THR A 496 -24.87 11.14 -16.82
CA THR A 496 -26.18 11.34 -17.50
C THR A 496 -27.06 12.38 -16.81
N CYS A 497 -26.68 12.81 -15.60
CA CYS A 497 -27.53 13.64 -14.77
C CYS A 497 -27.37 15.15 -15.04
N PHE A 498 -26.21 15.56 -15.56
CA PHE A 498 -25.84 16.95 -15.72
C PHE A 498 -25.44 17.28 -17.15
N ASP A 499 -25.82 18.48 -17.61
CA ASP A 499 -25.51 18.99 -18.95
C ASP A 499 -24.18 19.75 -18.97
N TRP A 500 -23.80 20.32 -17.82
CA TRP A 500 -22.62 21.12 -17.62
C TRP A 500 -21.85 20.62 -16.42
N LEU A 501 -20.55 20.47 -16.58
CA LEU A 501 -19.60 20.16 -15.50
C LEU A 501 -18.59 21.30 -15.38
N ALA A 502 -18.42 21.83 -14.19
CA ALA A 502 -17.35 22.77 -13.88
C ALA A 502 -16.48 22.20 -12.78
N GLY A 503 -15.17 22.39 -12.86
CA GLY A 503 -14.28 21.87 -11.84
C GLY A 503 -12.97 22.63 -11.73
N THR A 504 -12.46 22.71 -10.51
CA THR A 504 -11.17 23.31 -10.18
C THR A 504 -10.25 22.28 -9.57
N SER A 505 -8.97 22.24 -9.99
CA SER A 505 -7.98 21.36 -9.38
C SER A 505 -8.47 19.90 -9.33
N THR A 506 -8.55 19.30 -8.18
CA THR A 506 -9.11 17.94 -8.01
C THR A 506 -10.53 17.80 -8.54
N GLY A 507 -11.38 18.81 -8.35
CA GLY A 507 -12.74 18.85 -8.94
C GLY A 507 -12.72 18.90 -10.46
N GLY A 508 -11.74 19.60 -11.06
CA GLY A 508 -11.50 19.61 -12.50
C GLY A 508 -11.07 18.23 -13.03
N ILE A 509 -10.17 17.56 -12.33
CA ILE A 509 -9.74 16.19 -12.67
C ILE A 509 -10.94 15.23 -12.61
N LEU A 510 -11.81 15.38 -11.61
CA LEU A 510 -13.01 14.57 -11.47
C LEU A 510 -14.02 14.87 -12.57
N ALA A 511 -14.23 16.14 -12.93
CA ALA A 511 -15.10 16.54 -14.04
C ALA A 511 -14.65 15.91 -15.37
N LEU A 512 -13.35 15.90 -15.65
CA LEU A 512 -12.77 15.21 -16.81
C LEU A 512 -12.99 13.69 -16.72
N GLY A 513 -12.85 13.07 -15.55
CA GLY A 513 -13.14 11.65 -15.35
C GLY A 513 -14.60 11.30 -15.64
N ILE A 514 -15.54 12.11 -15.17
CA ILE A 514 -16.97 11.94 -15.45
C ILE A 514 -17.24 12.06 -16.96
N ALA A 515 -16.67 13.06 -17.63
CA ALA A 515 -16.82 13.25 -19.07
C ALA A 515 -16.18 12.14 -19.90
N ALA A 516 -15.09 11.55 -19.41
CA ALA A 516 -14.43 10.36 -19.98
C ALA A 516 -15.23 9.07 -19.75
N GLY A 517 -16.39 9.14 -19.09
CA GLY A 517 -17.27 8.00 -18.83
C GLY A 517 -16.80 7.08 -17.71
N LYS A 518 -15.87 7.53 -16.85
CA LYS A 518 -15.42 6.74 -15.70
C LYS A 518 -16.53 6.68 -14.66
N THR A 519 -16.71 5.50 -14.07
CA THR A 519 -17.62 5.32 -12.94
C THR A 519 -17.06 6.00 -11.69
N MET A 520 -17.94 6.40 -10.78
CA MET A 520 -17.50 7.00 -9.51
C MET A 520 -16.67 6.02 -8.67
N LYS A 521 -16.92 4.72 -8.82
CA LYS A 521 -16.10 3.68 -8.18
C LYS A 521 -14.68 3.63 -8.73
N GLU A 522 -14.51 3.72 -10.04
CA GLU A 522 -13.18 3.82 -10.66
C GLU A 522 -12.46 5.08 -10.24
N CYS A 523 -13.18 6.23 -10.15
CA CYS A 523 -12.61 7.47 -9.64
C CYS A 523 -12.16 7.32 -8.18
N GLN A 524 -12.96 6.69 -7.30
CA GLN A 524 -12.57 6.41 -5.92
C GLN A 524 -11.28 5.60 -5.85
N CYS A 525 -11.22 4.48 -6.59
CA CYS A 525 -10.05 3.63 -6.66
C CYS A 525 -8.82 4.38 -7.20
N LEU A 526 -9.02 5.23 -8.22
CA LEU A 526 -7.97 6.06 -8.78
C LEU A 526 -7.36 6.99 -7.73
N TYR A 527 -8.17 7.71 -6.97
CA TYR A 527 -7.67 8.62 -5.91
C TYR A 527 -6.86 7.89 -4.84
N PHE A 528 -7.29 6.69 -4.40
CA PHE A 528 -6.53 5.90 -3.44
C PHE A 528 -5.21 5.36 -3.99
N ARG A 529 -5.12 5.08 -5.29
CA ARG A 529 -3.86 4.71 -5.96
C ARG A 529 -2.98 5.94 -6.22
N LEU A 530 -3.61 7.08 -6.62
CA LEU A 530 -2.94 8.36 -6.86
C LEU A 530 -2.13 8.85 -5.68
N LYS A 531 -2.70 8.85 -4.47
CA LYS A 531 -2.08 9.42 -3.28
C LYS A 531 -0.69 8.86 -2.98
N GLN A 532 -0.41 7.62 -3.36
CA GLN A 532 0.89 7.00 -3.14
C GLN A 532 1.95 7.54 -4.10
N LYS A 533 1.60 7.61 -5.40
CA LYS A 533 2.53 8.02 -6.46
C LYS A 533 2.63 9.55 -6.58
N ALA A 534 1.51 10.26 -6.42
CA ALA A 534 1.45 11.70 -6.62
C ALA A 534 2.17 12.51 -5.52
N PHE A 535 2.10 12.03 -4.27
CA PHE A 535 2.70 12.73 -3.12
C PHE A 535 3.96 12.03 -2.59
N GLU A 536 4.72 11.38 -3.47
CA GLU A 536 5.97 10.72 -3.12
C GLU A 536 7.15 11.70 -3.09
N GLY A 537 8.01 11.59 -2.08
CA GLY A 537 9.22 12.40 -1.92
C GLY A 537 8.98 13.75 -1.25
N ASN A 538 9.85 14.73 -1.56
CA ASN A 538 9.80 16.08 -1.00
C ASN A 538 9.10 17.05 -1.95
N ARG A 539 8.51 18.13 -1.40
CA ARG A 539 7.92 19.22 -2.20
C ARG A 539 9.00 20.08 -2.86
N PRO A 540 8.80 20.51 -4.10
CA PRO A 540 7.69 20.16 -5.00
C PRO A 540 7.79 18.69 -5.45
N TYR A 541 6.64 17.98 -5.47
CA TYR A 541 6.56 16.58 -5.86
C TYR A 541 6.92 16.35 -7.33
N SER A 542 7.22 15.10 -7.70
CA SER A 542 7.55 14.72 -9.07
C SER A 542 6.40 15.03 -10.03
N SER A 543 6.65 15.91 -10.99
CA SER A 543 5.67 16.18 -12.06
C SER A 543 5.51 14.98 -12.98
N GLU A 544 6.56 14.21 -13.21
CA GLU A 544 6.55 13.05 -14.09
C GLU A 544 5.61 11.94 -13.59
N ASN A 545 5.66 11.63 -12.28
CA ASN A 545 4.75 10.65 -11.68
C ASN A 545 3.28 11.05 -11.88
N LEU A 546 2.97 12.33 -11.68
CA LEU A 546 1.61 12.84 -11.86
C LEU A 546 1.20 12.80 -13.33
N GLU A 547 2.07 13.22 -14.25
CA GLU A 547 1.82 13.23 -15.69
C GLU A 547 1.62 11.83 -16.28
N ASN A 548 2.45 10.87 -15.89
CA ASN A 548 2.30 9.48 -16.30
C ASN A 548 0.96 8.92 -15.86
N LEU A 549 0.56 9.21 -14.65
CA LEU A 549 -0.71 8.77 -14.10
C LEU A 549 -1.92 9.45 -14.79
N MET A 550 -1.82 10.74 -15.16
CA MET A 550 -2.85 11.41 -15.96
C MET A 550 -2.94 10.82 -17.38
N LYS A 551 -1.79 10.47 -18.00
CA LYS A 551 -1.74 9.77 -19.29
C LYS A 551 -2.33 8.36 -19.22
N GLU A 552 -2.02 7.60 -18.15
CA GLU A 552 -2.63 6.29 -17.91
C GLU A 552 -4.15 6.40 -17.73
N THR A 553 -4.62 7.48 -17.09
CA THR A 553 -6.03 7.68 -16.76
C THR A 553 -6.86 8.14 -17.96
N PHE A 554 -6.36 9.09 -18.73
CA PHE A 554 -7.10 9.77 -19.79
C PHE A 554 -6.63 9.42 -21.21
N GLY A 555 -5.52 8.73 -21.35
CA GLY A 555 -4.85 8.53 -22.62
C GLY A 555 -3.88 9.67 -22.95
N SER A 556 -2.79 9.35 -23.68
CA SER A 556 -1.79 10.34 -24.10
C SER A 556 -2.27 11.24 -25.22
N GLU A 557 -3.18 10.75 -26.06
CA GLU A 557 -3.63 11.41 -27.30
C GLU A 557 -5.07 11.94 -27.24
N THR A 558 -5.80 11.67 -26.15
CA THR A 558 -7.19 12.11 -26.00
C THR A 558 -7.27 13.63 -25.86
N VAL A 559 -8.06 14.30 -26.69
CA VAL A 559 -8.24 15.76 -26.68
C VAL A 559 -9.60 16.16 -26.09
N MET A 560 -9.73 17.40 -25.65
CA MET A 560 -10.96 17.91 -25.04
C MET A 560 -12.18 17.78 -25.94
N SER A 561 -12.04 17.95 -27.25
CA SER A 561 -13.11 17.82 -28.22
C SER A 561 -13.62 16.40 -28.43
N ASP A 562 -12.91 15.36 -27.95
CA ASP A 562 -13.40 13.98 -28.00
C ASP A 562 -14.59 13.76 -27.07
N PHE A 563 -14.70 14.57 -26.02
CA PHE A 563 -15.83 14.55 -25.11
C PHE A 563 -16.97 15.39 -25.66
N ARG A 564 -18.02 14.76 -26.16
CA ARG A 564 -19.17 15.47 -26.74
C ARG A 564 -20.22 15.89 -25.71
N PHE A 565 -20.36 15.13 -24.65
CA PHE A 565 -21.34 15.32 -23.57
C PHE A 565 -20.84 14.68 -22.29
N PRO A 566 -21.05 15.31 -21.12
CA PRO A 566 -21.55 16.68 -20.92
C PRO A 566 -20.56 17.76 -21.37
N LYS A 567 -21.01 19.03 -21.42
CA LYS A 567 -20.10 20.17 -21.61
C LYS A 567 -19.26 20.36 -20.36
N VAL A 568 -17.94 20.41 -20.51
CA VAL A 568 -16.98 20.50 -19.41
C VAL A 568 -16.20 21.79 -19.48
N MET A 569 -16.05 22.45 -18.35
CA MET A 569 -15.13 23.55 -18.13
C MET A 569 -14.24 23.31 -16.93
N VAL A 570 -12.93 23.49 -17.09
CA VAL A 570 -11.93 23.29 -16.06
C VAL A 570 -11.13 24.55 -15.89
N THR A 571 -11.00 25.01 -14.64
CA THR A 571 -10.32 26.28 -14.33
C THR A 571 -8.80 26.11 -14.27
N ALA A 572 -8.06 27.10 -14.71
CA ALA A 572 -6.64 27.28 -14.47
C ALA A 572 -6.30 28.76 -14.37
N LEU A 573 -5.15 29.09 -13.80
CA LEU A 573 -4.63 30.44 -13.75
C LEU A 573 -3.57 30.64 -14.83
N LEU A 574 -3.76 31.60 -15.74
CA LEU A 574 -2.73 32.07 -16.66
C LEU A 574 -1.74 32.93 -15.89
N ALA A 575 -0.54 32.39 -15.66
CA ALA A 575 0.50 33.00 -14.86
C ALA A 575 1.67 33.60 -15.70
N ASP A 576 1.53 33.61 -17.02
CA ASP A 576 2.49 34.19 -17.96
C ASP A 576 2.33 35.70 -18.15
N ARG A 577 1.38 36.32 -17.45
CA ARG A 577 1.01 37.73 -17.57
C ARG A 577 0.65 38.36 -16.23
N LYS A 578 0.64 39.70 -16.18
CA LYS A 578 0.25 40.46 -15.00
C LYS A 578 -0.71 41.57 -15.40
N PRO A 579 -1.94 41.63 -14.82
CA PRO A 579 -2.48 40.68 -13.83
C PRO A 579 -2.65 39.28 -14.42
N ALA A 580 -2.59 38.26 -13.54
CA ALA A 580 -2.92 36.92 -13.93
C ALA A 580 -4.41 36.77 -14.23
N GLU A 581 -4.77 35.85 -15.13
CA GLU A 581 -6.15 35.74 -15.64
C GLU A 581 -6.71 34.33 -15.40
N LEU A 582 -8.03 34.25 -15.14
CA LEU A 582 -8.73 32.98 -15.13
C LEU A 582 -8.81 32.42 -16.56
N HIS A 583 -8.36 31.21 -16.75
CA HIS A 583 -8.56 30.46 -17.98
C HIS A 583 -9.51 29.28 -17.73
N LEU A 584 -10.45 29.09 -18.67
CA LEU A 584 -11.35 27.94 -18.71
C LEU A 584 -10.96 27.03 -19.88
N PHE A 585 -10.48 25.85 -19.59
CA PHE A 585 -10.35 24.76 -20.56
C PHE A 585 -11.76 24.21 -20.86
N ARG A 586 -12.10 24.04 -22.12
CA ARG A 586 -13.44 23.68 -22.56
C ARG A 586 -13.40 22.54 -23.56
N ASN A 587 -14.45 21.73 -23.60
CA ASN A 587 -14.69 20.77 -24.68
C ASN A 587 -15.67 21.32 -25.76
N TYR A 588 -15.98 22.60 -25.70
CA TYR A 588 -16.89 23.30 -26.61
C TYR A 588 -16.31 24.67 -26.99
N LYS A 589 -16.87 25.30 -28.03
CA LYS A 589 -16.46 26.64 -28.50
C LYS A 589 -16.87 27.72 -27.50
N SER A 590 -15.96 28.61 -27.15
CA SER A 590 -16.24 29.76 -26.27
C SER A 590 -17.20 30.76 -26.96
N ALA A 591 -17.79 31.66 -26.17
CA ALA A 591 -18.65 32.72 -26.67
C ALA A 591 -17.94 33.56 -27.75
N ASN A 592 -16.68 33.92 -27.54
CA ASN A 592 -15.87 34.68 -28.51
C ASN A 592 -15.71 33.92 -29.85
N ASN A 593 -15.44 32.61 -29.77
CA ASN A 593 -15.31 31.76 -30.96
C ASN A 593 -16.63 31.61 -31.71
N ILE A 594 -17.77 31.56 -31.00
CA ILE A 594 -19.11 31.52 -31.60
C ILE A 594 -19.41 32.84 -32.32
N LEU A 595 -19.08 33.97 -31.71
CA LEU A 595 -19.30 35.33 -32.27
C LEU A 595 -18.28 35.73 -33.34
N GLY A 596 -17.22 34.94 -33.53
CA GLY A 596 -16.13 35.26 -34.47
C GLY A 596 -15.28 36.47 -34.05
N VAL A 597 -15.25 36.79 -32.73
CA VAL A 597 -14.46 37.92 -32.22
C VAL A 597 -12.98 37.55 -32.31
N LYS A 598 -12.21 38.37 -33.03
CA LYS A 598 -10.75 38.25 -33.09
C LYS A 598 -10.15 38.81 -31.81
N HIS A 599 -9.34 38.03 -31.15
CA HIS A 599 -8.55 38.51 -30.02
C HIS A 599 -7.33 39.29 -30.52
N ASP A 600 -7.26 40.54 -30.15
CA ASP A 600 -6.09 41.42 -30.40
C ASP A 600 -5.22 41.43 -29.15
N SER A 601 -4.66 40.26 -28.80
CA SER A 601 -3.79 40.11 -27.63
C SER A 601 -2.33 39.92 -28.07
N PRO A 602 -1.38 40.62 -27.45
CA PRO A 602 0.05 40.40 -27.71
C PRO A 602 0.56 39.04 -27.15
N TYR A 603 -0.26 38.36 -26.38
CA TYR A 603 0.06 37.05 -25.80
C TYR A 603 -0.51 35.93 -26.67
N GLU A 604 0.19 34.82 -26.68
CA GLU A 604 -0.26 33.60 -27.33
C GLU A 604 -1.62 33.18 -26.77
N LEU A 605 -2.58 32.93 -27.64
CA LEU A 605 -3.92 32.45 -27.23
C LEU A 605 -3.85 31.02 -26.72
N PRO A 606 -4.69 30.66 -25.76
CA PRO A 606 -4.85 29.25 -25.36
C PRO A 606 -5.27 28.40 -26.57
N PRO A 607 -4.78 27.16 -26.66
CA PRO A 607 -5.10 26.28 -27.77
C PRO A 607 -6.59 25.97 -27.85
N HIS A 608 -7.07 25.64 -29.04
CA HIS A 608 -8.46 25.22 -29.26
C HIS A 608 -8.73 23.85 -28.60
N PRO A 609 -10.00 23.51 -28.30
CA PRO A 609 -10.36 22.23 -27.70
C PRO A 609 -9.84 21.00 -28.45
N GLU A 610 -9.67 21.11 -29.75
CA GLU A 610 -9.15 20.08 -30.66
C GLU A 610 -7.63 19.88 -30.52
N GLU A 611 -6.94 20.82 -29.89
CA GLU A 611 -5.48 20.81 -29.67
C GLU A 611 -5.12 20.60 -28.18
N GLN A 612 -6.12 20.55 -27.29
CA GLN A 612 -5.93 20.43 -25.84
C GLN A 612 -6.01 18.97 -25.40
N TYR A 613 -4.87 18.38 -25.04
CA TYR A 613 -4.85 17.04 -24.47
C TYR A 613 -5.47 17.03 -23.06
N VAL A 614 -6.37 16.10 -22.80
CA VAL A 614 -7.09 16.00 -21.52
C VAL A 614 -6.13 15.83 -20.33
N TRP A 615 -5.06 15.03 -20.47
CA TRP A 615 -4.07 14.86 -19.42
C TRP A 615 -3.32 16.17 -19.10
N GLN A 616 -3.12 17.02 -20.11
CA GLN A 616 -2.49 18.35 -19.92
C GLN A 616 -3.42 19.30 -19.16
N VAL A 617 -4.71 19.28 -19.48
CA VAL A 617 -5.73 20.06 -18.76
C VAL A 617 -5.78 19.61 -17.29
N ALA A 618 -5.82 18.30 -17.04
CA ALA A 618 -5.77 17.74 -15.69
C ALA A 618 -4.49 18.17 -14.93
N ARG A 619 -3.35 18.18 -15.63
CA ARG A 619 -2.06 18.61 -15.06
C ARG A 619 -2.02 20.12 -14.78
N ALA A 620 -2.58 20.95 -15.68
CA ALA A 620 -2.63 22.40 -15.54
C ALA A 620 -3.51 22.82 -14.35
N THR A 621 -4.73 22.30 -14.26
CA THR A 621 -5.65 22.62 -13.16
C THR A 621 -5.12 22.14 -11.79
N GLY A 622 -4.34 21.06 -11.74
CA GLY A 622 -3.73 20.52 -10.53
C GLY A 622 -2.30 21.03 -10.24
N ALA A 623 -1.84 22.10 -10.88
CA ALA A 623 -0.53 22.71 -10.68
C ALA A 623 -0.48 23.60 -9.43
N ALA A 624 -0.82 23.03 -8.25
CA ALA A 624 -0.91 23.76 -7.00
C ALA A 624 0.48 24.27 -6.56
N PRO A 625 0.64 25.58 -6.30
CA PRO A 625 1.89 26.17 -5.83
C PRO A 625 2.40 25.46 -4.58
N THR A 626 3.72 25.36 -4.44
CA THR A 626 4.43 24.63 -3.39
C THR A 626 4.32 23.10 -3.46
N PHE A 627 3.27 22.53 -4.07
CA PHE A 627 3.09 21.08 -4.25
C PHE A 627 3.69 20.60 -5.57
N TYR A 628 3.39 21.31 -6.66
CA TYR A 628 3.89 20.98 -7.99
C TYR A 628 4.46 22.24 -8.67
N ARG A 629 5.34 22.03 -9.64
CA ARG A 629 5.78 23.11 -10.53
C ARG A 629 4.63 23.50 -11.46
N MET A 630 4.64 24.78 -11.88
CA MET A 630 3.72 25.25 -12.92
C MET A 630 3.83 24.37 -14.18
N PHE A 631 2.72 24.18 -14.85
CA PHE A 631 2.68 23.42 -16.10
C PHE A 631 2.57 24.38 -17.28
N GLN A 632 3.63 24.42 -18.10
CA GLN A 632 3.75 25.42 -19.17
C GLN A 632 3.55 26.84 -18.59
N ARG A 633 2.46 27.53 -18.91
CA ARG A 633 2.08 28.85 -18.41
C ARG A 633 0.93 28.85 -17.39
N TYR A 634 0.52 27.65 -16.94
CA TYR A 634 -0.64 27.49 -16.08
C TYR A 634 -0.23 27.15 -14.65
N LEU A 635 -0.95 27.75 -13.70
CA LEU A 635 -1.03 27.34 -12.30
C LEU A 635 -2.43 26.85 -11.96
N ASP A 636 -2.56 26.23 -10.78
CA ASP A 636 -3.84 25.72 -10.28
C ASP A 636 -4.92 26.79 -10.29
N GLY A 637 -6.08 26.44 -10.82
CA GLY A 637 -7.25 27.30 -10.85
C GLY A 637 -7.75 27.72 -9.46
N GLY A 638 -7.40 26.97 -8.41
CA GLY A 638 -7.77 27.27 -7.04
C GLY A 638 -7.27 28.60 -6.51
N LEU A 639 -6.21 29.15 -7.09
CA LEU A 639 -5.72 30.50 -6.73
C LEU A 639 -6.67 31.64 -7.11
N ILE A 640 -7.57 31.43 -8.05
CA ILE A 640 -8.47 32.46 -8.56
C ILE A 640 -9.96 32.07 -8.45
N SER A 641 -10.26 30.78 -8.64
CA SER A 641 -11.62 30.24 -8.68
C SER A 641 -11.65 28.84 -8.07
N ASN A 642 -11.43 28.71 -6.75
CA ASN A 642 -11.44 27.40 -6.09
C ASN A 642 -12.83 26.79 -6.02
N ASN A 643 -13.88 27.62 -5.93
CA ASN A 643 -15.26 27.24 -6.14
C ASN A 643 -15.73 27.84 -7.48
N PRO A 644 -15.78 27.05 -8.55
CA PRO A 644 -16.02 27.56 -9.90
C PRO A 644 -17.48 27.85 -10.21
N THR A 645 -18.38 27.80 -9.22
CA THR A 645 -19.83 27.90 -9.45
C THR A 645 -20.22 29.22 -10.14
N LEU A 646 -19.72 30.36 -9.64
CA LEU A 646 -20.05 31.69 -10.25
C LEU A 646 -19.44 31.84 -11.64
N ASP A 647 -18.20 31.41 -11.83
CA ASP A 647 -17.53 31.50 -13.15
C ASP A 647 -18.23 30.59 -14.16
N ALA A 648 -18.65 29.40 -13.74
CA ALA A 648 -19.45 28.50 -14.57
C ALA A 648 -20.83 29.10 -14.95
N MET A 649 -21.50 29.75 -14.01
CA MET A 649 -22.78 30.43 -14.29
C MET A 649 -22.60 31.56 -15.29
N THR A 650 -21.53 32.34 -15.18
CA THR A 650 -21.17 33.42 -16.10
C THR A 650 -20.88 32.85 -17.49
N GLU A 651 -20.01 31.86 -17.58
CA GLU A 651 -19.65 31.19 -18.84
C GLU A 651 -20.88 30.60 -19.58
N ILE A 652 -21.77 29.93 -18.84
CA ILE A 652 -23.01 29.37 -19.42
C ILE A 652 -23.93 30.47 -19.93
N HIS A 653 -24.02 31.58 -19.21
CA HIS A 653 -24.78 32.75 -19.65
C HIS A 653 -24.21 33.35 -20.94
N GLU A 654 -22.88 33.59 -20.99
CA GLU A 654 -22.19 34.14 -22.15
C GLU A 654 -22.32 33.22 -23.37
N HIS A 655 -22.08 31.92 -23.19
CA HIS A 655 -22.20 30.93 -24.24
C HIS A 655 -23.63 30.88 -24.82
N SER A 656 -24.66 30.89 -23.96
CA SER A 656 -26.05 30.85 -24.38
C SER A 656 -26.45 32.15 -25.08
N SER A 657 -25.92 33.30 -24.61
CA SER A 657 -26.15 34.60 -25.24
C SER A 657 -25.47 34.70 -26.60
N ALA A 658 -24.24 34.21 -26.75
CA ALA A 658 -23.55 34.15 -28.05
C ALA A 658 -24.31 33.29 -29.07
N LEU A 659 -24.82 32.11 -28.66
CA LEU A 659 -25.63 31.26 -29.54
C LEU A 659 -26.92 31.96 -30.02
N ARG A 660 -27.60 32.66 -29.13
CA ARG A 660 -28.77 33.46 -29.50
C ARG A 660 -28.43 34.57 -30.50
N ALA A 661 -27.29 35.26 -30.25
CA ALA A 661 -26.85 36.36 -31.12
C ALA A 661 -26.54 35.90 -32.57
N VAL A 662 -26.13 34.65 -32.77
CA VAL A 662 -25.89 34.06 -34.10
C VAL A 662 -27.10 33.26 -34.64
N GLY A 663 -28.29 33.39 -34.03
CA GLY A 663 -29.51 32.73 -34.50
C GLY A 663 -29.60 31.21 -34.18
N ARG A 664 -28.76 30.71 -33.24
CA ARG A 664 -28.75 29.29 -32.83
C ARG A 664 -29.41 29.12 -31.46
N GLU A 665 -30.59 29.65 -31.28
CA GLU A 665 -31.29 29.63 -29.99
C GLU A 665 -31.62 28.23 -29.49
N GLU A 666 -31.87 27.28 -30.42
CA GLU A 666 -32.16 25.89 -30.11
C GLU A 666 -30.98 25.16 -29.43
N ASP A 667 -29.74 25.60 -29.73
CA ASP A 667 -28.52 25.06 -29.11
C ASP A 667 -28.21 25.68 -27.74
N ALA A 668 -28.86 26.78 -27.41
CA ALA A 668 -28.66 27.43 -26.11
C ALA A 668 -29.20 26.56 -24.97
N CYS A 669 -28.39 26.40 -23.94
CA CYS A 669 -28.71 25.59 -22.77
C CYS A 669 -28.61 26.46 -21.50
N PRO A 670 -29.62 27.34 -21.25
CA PRO A 670 -29.59 28.18 -20.07
C PRO A 670 -29.71 27.37 -18.79
N LEU A 671 -29.18 27.90 -17.68
CA LEU A 671 -29.20 27.24 -16.37
C LEU A 671 -30.62 26.96 -15.87
N SER A 672 -30.85 25.75 -15.40
CA SER A 672 -32.09 25.29 -14.76
C SER A 672 -31.93 24.85 -13.33
N VAL A 673 -30.84 24.20 -13.01
CA VAL A 673 -30.47 23.72 -11.67
C VAL A 673 -28.97 23.89 -11.48
N VAL A 674 -28.55 24.32 -10.30
CA VAL A 674 -27.13 24.40 -9.92
C VAL A 674 -26.86 23.53 -8.72
N VAL A 675 -25.92 22.61 -8.86
CA VAL A 675 -25.39 21.76 -7.75
C VAL A 675 -23.93 22.11 -7.55
N SER A 676 -23.59 22.60 -6.37
CA SER A 676 -22.24 22.96 -5.96
C SER A 676 -21.75 21.99 -4.88
N MET A 677 -20.59 21.39 -5.07
CA MET A 677 -20.01 20.42 -4.15
C MET A 677 -18.66 20.89 -3.64
N GLY A 678 -18.51 20.92 -2.31
CA GLY A 678 -17.28 21.27 -1.62
C GLY A 678 -16.47 20.07 -1.19
N THR A 679 -15.19 20.31 -0.94
CA THR A 679 -14.22 19.30 -0.48
C THR A 679 -14.13 19.23 1.04
N GLY A 680 -15.23 19.54 1.74
CA GLY A 680 -15.38 19.50 3.19
C GLY A 680 -14.97 20.78 3.89
N VAL A 681 -15.67 21.10 4.96
CA VAL A 681 -15.42 22.24 5.83
C VAL A 681 -14.55 21.78 7.00
N ILE A 682 -13.39 22.40 7.18
CA ILE A 682 -12.47 22.07 8.27
C ILE A 682 -12.91 22.75 9.56
N PRO A 683 -12.59 22.19 10.76
CA PRO A 683 -12.84 22.84 12.02
C PRO A 683 -12.12 24.18 12.15
N VAL A 684 -12.70 25.10 12.90
CA VAL A 684 -12.04 26.37 13.23
C VAL A 684 -10.93 26.12 14.23
N SER A 685 -9.72 26.55 13.89
CA SER A 685 -8.57 26.53 14.77
C SER A 685 -8.14 27.96 15.12
N GLU A 686 -7.61 28.15 16.34
CA GLU A 686 -7.02 29.43 16.73
C GLU A 686 -5.77 29.71 15.90
N LEU A 687 -5.72 30.87 15.26
CA LEU A 687 -4.51 31.36 14.61
C LEU A 687 -3.57 31.96 15.68
N LYS A 688 -2.35 31.47 15.73
CA LYS A 688 -1.29 32.11 16.50
C LYS A 688 -0.96 33.47 15.89
N GLU A 689 -0.58 34.46 16.74
CA GLU A 689 -0.21 35.82 16.33
C GLU A 689 0.67 35.83 15.06
N MET A 690 0.27 36.63 14.09
CA MET A 690 0.97 36.78 12.80
C MET A 690 1.47 38.22 12.69
N ASP A 691 2.47 38.57 13.48
CA ASP A 691 3.12 39.86 13.32
C ASP A 691 4.24 39.73 12.27
N VAL A 692 4.08 40.51 11.19
CA VAL A 692 5.14 40.72 10.19
C VAL A 692 5.73 42.11 10.44
N PHE A 693 6.94 42.11 11.01
CA PHE A 693 7.66 43.36 11.31
C PHE A 693 9.05 43.33 10.65
N LEU A 694 9.68 44.51 10.49
CA LEU A 694 11.05 44.57 10.00
C LEU A 694 12.01 44.11 11.11
N PRO A 695 12.92 43.15 10.84
CA PRO A 695 13.81 42.60 11.86
C PRO A 695 14.77 43.66 12.37
N GLY A 696 14.80 43.88 13.68
CA GLY A 696 15.76 44.76 14.35
C GLY A 696 17.08 44.07 14.69
N ASN A 697 17.08 42.74 14.77
CA ASN A 697 18.27 41.94 15.05
C ASN A 697 18.20 40.53 14.41
N LEU A 698 19.28 39.75 14.52
CA LEU A 698 19.38 38.41 13.92
C LEU A 698 18.35 37.41 14.46
N TRP A 699 17.90 37.54 15.71
CA TRP A 699 16.90 36.67 16.32
C TRP A 699 15.49 36.99 15.80
N ASP A 700 15.21 38.27 15.51
CA ASP A 700 13.95 38.69 14.92
C ASP A 700 13.79 38.14 13.50
N THR A 701 14.90 37.85 12.81
CA THR A 701 14.88 37.27 11.45
C THR A 701 14.16 35.93 11.41
N PHE A 702 14.33 35.07 12.43
CA PHE A 702 13.60 33.81 12.54
C PHE A 702 12.10 34.05 12.75
N GLY A 703 11.72 35.04 13.53
CA GLY A 703 10.32 35.44 13.74
C GLY A 703 9.69 35.95 12.45
N VAL A 704 10.40 36.77 11.70
CA VAL A 704 9.96 37.32 10.42
C VAL A 704 9.81 36.22 9.35
N VAL A 705 10.75 35.29 9.24
CA VAL A 705 10.66 34.17 8.30
C VAL A 705 9.42 33.33 8.63
N LYS A 706 9.19 33.04 9.90
CA LYS A 706 8.00 32.30 10.35
C LYS A 706 6.70 33.08 10.11
N GLY A 707 6.71 34.40 10.36
CA GLY A 707 5.59 35.29 10.08
C GLY A 707 5.24 35.35 8.60
N ILE A 708 6.26 35.48 7.73
CA ILE A 708 6.08 35.46 6.26
C ILE A 708 5.54 34.10 5.80
N GLN A 709 6.04 33.00 6.36
CA GLN A 709 5.54 31.67 6.03
C GLN A 709 4.08 31.51 6.47
N ASN A 710 3.72 31.95 7.67
CA ASN A 710 2.34 31.92 8.17
C ASN A 710 1.42 32.81 7.32
N LEU A 711 1.87 34.02 6.96
CA LEU A 711 1.12 34.91 6.07
C LEU A 711 0.94 34.30 4.69
N GLY A 712 1.97 33.68 4.13
CA GLY A 712 1.89 32.95 2.85
C GLY A 712 0.85 31.82 2.91
N THR A 713 0.84 31.05 4.00
CA THR A 713 -0.15 29.98 4.23
C THR A 713 -1.56 30.58 4.30
N LEU A 714 -1.75 31.62 5.09
CA LEU A 714 -3.05 32.30 5.20
C LEU A 714 -3.56 32.84 3.86
N LEU A 715 -2.68 33.45 3.07
CA LEU A 715 -3.03 33.97 1.75
C LEU A 715 -3.46 32.84 0.81
N VAL A 716 -2.75 31.71 0.83
CA VAL A 716 -3.13 30.53 0.05
C VAL A 716 -4.44 29.98 0.54
N ASP A 717 -4.65 29.85 1.85
CA ASP A 717 -5.91 29.36 2.43
C ASP A 717 -7.08 30.27 2.07
N GLN A 718 -6.90 31.61 2.11
CA GLN A 718 -7.94 32.56 1.70
C GLN A 718 -8.19 32.53 0.19
N ALA A 719 -7.17 32.41 -0.64
CA ALA A 719 -7.33 32.28 -2.08
C ALA A 719 -8.02 30.99 -2.48
N THR A 720 -7.77 29.91 -1.74
CA THR A 720 -8.35 28.58 -1.99
C THR A 720 -9.65 28.33 -1.22
N LEU A 721 -10.23 29.36 -0.58
CA LEU A 721 -11.49 29.25 0.15
C LEU A 721 -12.65 28.93 -0.80
N SER A 722 -13.33 27.81 -0.57
CA SER A 722 -14.44 27.35 -1.40
C SER A 722 -15.83 27.49 -0.75
N ASP A 723 -15.87 27.86 0.53
CA ASP A 723 -17.10 28.05 1.33
C ASP A 723 -17.28 29.51 1.78
N GLY A 724 -18.39 29.82 2.43
CA GLY A 724 -18.70 31.16 2.94
C GLY A 724 -19.24 32.09 1.86
N ARG A 725 -18.61 33.28 1.70
CA ARG A 725 -19.15 34.35 0.82
C ARG A 725 -19.27 33.97 -0.65
N VAL A 726 -18.45 33.06 -1.15
CA VAL A 726 -18.53 32.59 -2.54
C VAL A 726 -19.83 31.81 -2.74
N VAL A 727 -20.16 30.91 -1.82
CA VAL A 727 -21.42 30.15 -1.82
C VAL A 727 -22.64 31.08 -1.64
N ASP A 728 -22.54 32.06 -0.69
CA ASP A 728 -23.61 33.02 -0.45
C ASP A 728 -23.94 33.82 -1.74
N ARG A 729 -22.92 34.26 -2.49
CA ARG A 729 -23.09 34.98 -3.75
C ARG A 729 -23.71 34.10 -4.82
N ALA A 730 -23.21 32.85 -5.00
CA ALA A 730 -23.80 31.94 -5.98
C ALA A 730 -25.27 31.65 -5.68
N ARG A 731 -25.63 31.44 -4.41
CA ARG A 731 -26.99 31.22 -3.98
C ARG A 731 -27.87 32.45 -4.24
N ALA A 732 -27.38 33.66 -3.90
CA ALA A 732 -28.12 34.91 -4.13
C ALA A 732 -28.41 35.13 -5.62
N TRP A 733 -27.45 34.90 -6.49
CA TRP A 733 -27.63 34.96 -7.95
C TRP A 733 -28.64 33.93 -8.44
N CYS A 734 -28.54 32.69 -8.02
CA CYS A 734 -29.53 31.66 -8.36
C CYS A 734 -30.94 32.05 -7.91
N SER A 735 -31.05 32.53 -6.66
CA SER A 735 -32.35 33.01 -6.15
C SER A 735 -32.92 34.14 -6.97
N SER A 736 -32.10 35.14 -7.36
CA SER A 736 -32.55 36.27 -8.20
C SER A 736 -33.02 35.83 -9.58
N LEU A 737 -32.36 34.78 -10.13
CA LEU A 737 -32.73 34.21 -11.43
C LEU A 737 -33.88 33.19 -11.31
N GLY A 738 -34.29 32.81 -10.12
CA GLY A 738 -35.28 31.76 -9.86
C GLY A 738 -34.78 30.36 -10.23
N ILE A 739 -33.49 30.10 -10.00
CA ILE A 739 -32.83 28.82 -10.29
C ILE A 739 -32.57 28.10 -8.95
N PRO A 740 -32.99 26.83 -8.76
CA PRO A 740 -32.66 26.06 -7.58
C PRO A 740 -31.16 25.89 -7.44
N HIS A 741 -30.65 26.13 -6.23
CA HIS A 741 -29.23 25.97 -5.89
C HIS A 741 -29.09 25.02 -4.71
N PHE A 742 -28.25 23.96 -4.91
CA PHE A 742 -27.92 22.97 -3.88
C PHE A 742 -26.43 23.06 -3.58
N ARG A 743 -26.09 23.14 -2.28
CA ARG A 743 -24.71 23.07 -1.81
C ARG A 743 -24.55 21.86 -0.91
N PHE A 744 -23.58 20.99 -1.24
CA PHE A 744 -23.15 19.85 -0.42
C PHE A 744 -21.69 20.02 -0.03
N SER A 745 -21.42 20.11 1.27
CA SER A 745 -20.05 20.26 1.81
C SER A 745 -20.08 19.76 3.26
N PRO A 746 -19.59 18.54 3.56
CA PRO A 746 -19.65 17.97 4.91
C PRO A 746 -18.71 18.72 5.87
N GLN A 747 -19.15 18.91 7.12
CA GLN A 747 -18.27 19.34 8.20
C GLN A 747 -17.37 18.18 8.60
N LEU A 748 -16.05 18.38 8.54
CA LEU A 748 -15.07 17.38 8.94
C LEU A 748 -14.77 17.49 10.44
N SER A 749 -14.43 16.36 11.06
CA SER A 749 -14.05 16.31 12.48
C SER A 749 -12.61 16.78 12.74
N GLU A 750 -11.75 16.69 11.74
CA GLU A 750 -10.36 17.11 11.81
C GLU A 750 -9.91 17.80 10.51
N GLU A 751 -8.82 18.53 10.60
CA GLU A 751 -8.17 19.10 9.42
C GLU A 751 -7.45 17.98 8.62
N ILE A 752 -7.85 17.81 7.38
CA ILE A 752 -7.23 16.89 6.43
C ILE A 752 -6.37 17.68 5.44
N ALA A 753 -5.07 17.46 5.49
CA ALA A 753 -4.14 18.11 4.57
C ALA A 753 -4.44 17.72 3.10
N MET A 754 -4.23 18.64 2.15
CA MET A 754 -4.46 18.40 0.71
C MET A 754 -3.61 17.25 0.15
N HIS A 755 -2.58 16.81 0.86
CA HIS A 755 -1.66 15.73 0.50
C HIS A 755 -1.64 14.60 1.54
N GLU A 756 -2.73 14.43 2.31
CA GLU A 756 -2.86 13.37 3.31
C GLU A 756 -2.72 11.98 2.64
N ARG A 757 -1.96 11.10 3.27
CA ARG A 757 -1.68 9.75 2.78
C ARG A 757 -2.21 8.65 3.69
N SER A 758 -2.60 8.99 4.91
CA SER A 758 -3.12 8.02 5.89
C SER A 758 -4.43 7.41 5.40
N ASP A 759 -4.45 6.11 5.22
CA ASP A 759 -5.67 5.36 4.86
C ASP A 759 -6.76 5.54 5.92
N GLU A 760 -6.38 5.53 7.18
CA GLU A 760 -7.29 5.66 8.31
C GLU A 760 -8.01 7.02 8.31
N LYS A 761 -7.25 8.12 8.19
CA LYS A 761 -7.82 9.47 8.12
C LYS A 761 -8.72 9.67 6.92
N LEU A 762 -8.29 9.18 5.75
CA LEU A 762 -9.10 9.29 4.52
C LEU A 762 -10.38 8.46 4.61
N CYS A 763 -10.34 7.25 5.17
CA CYS A 763 -11.54 6.44 5.35
C CYS A 763 -12.49 7.04 6.40
N ASN A 764 -11.97 7.67 7.48
CA ASN A 764 -12.79 8.41 8.42
C ASN A 764 -13.49 9.60 7.75
N MET A 765 -12.74 10.42 7.01
CA MET A 765 -13.28 11.55 6.23
C MET A 765 -14.40 11.12 5.27
N LEU A 766 -14.21 10.01 4.57
CA LEU A 766 -15.24 9.48 3.65
C LEU A 766 -16.43 8.90 4.39
N TRP A 767 -16.22 8.27 5.54
CA TRP A 767 -17.30 7.81 6.38
C TRP A 767 -18.15 9.00 6.89
N GLU A 768 -17.53 10.09 7.35
CA GLU A 768 -18.22 11.33 7.73
C GLU A 768 -19.03 11.91 6.56
N THR A 769 -18.46 11.88 5.36
CA THR A 769 -19.14 12.30 4.14
C THR A 769 -20.38 11.45 3.87
N LYS A 770 -20.27 10.13 4.00
CA LYS A 770 -21.39 9.20 3.82
C LYS A 770 -22.49 9.42 4.85
N ALA A 771 -22.12 9.62 6.12
CA ALA A 771 -23.06 9.95 7.20
C ALA A 771 -23.79 11.27 6.91
N TYR A 772 -23.05 12.32 6.53
CA TYR A 772 -23.60 13.63 6.13
C TYR A 772 -24.61 13.50 4.97
N MET A 773 -24.28 12.74 3.93
CA MET A 773 -25.19 12.53 2.81
C MET A 773 -26.46 11.82 3.23
N ARG A 774 -26.37 10.89 4.17
CA ARG A 774 -27.53 10.21 4.71
C ARG A 774 -28.43 11.14 5.55
N GLU A 775 -27.85 12.03 6.35
CA GLU A 775 -28.62 13.07 7.07
C GLU A 775 -29.33 14.00 6.09
N ASN A 776 -28.74 14.28 4.94
CA ASN A 776 -29.29 15.16 3.87
C ASN A 776 -30.08 14.38 2.80
N MET A 777 -30.58 13.20 3.10
CA MET A 777 -31.34 12.36 2.16
C MET A 777 -32.55 13.05 1.55
N ASN A 778 -33.24 13.90 2.30
CA ASN A 778 -34.39 14.64 1.79
C ASN A 778 -33.97 15.65 0.70
N MET A 779 -32.89 16.38 0.93
CA MET A 779 -32.34 17.32 -0.07
C MET A 779 -31.88 16.58 -1.34
N MET A 780 -31.30 15.37 -1.19
CA MET A 780 -30.94 14.54 -2.36
C MET A 780 -32.17 14.06 -3.14
N ARG A 781 -33.24 13.67 -2.45
CA ARG A 781 -34.50 13.26 -3.13
C ARG A 781 -35.15 14.44 -3.86
N GLU A 782 -35.17 15.62 -3.24
CA GLU A 782 -35.66 16.85 -3.90
C GLU A 782 -34.85 17.17 -5.15
N LEU A 783 -33.53 17.05 -5.08
CA LEU A 783 -32.66 17.20 -6.24
C LEU A 783 -32.95 16.14 -7.30
N ALA A 784 -33.07 14.86 -6.92
CA ALA A 784 -33.45 13.78 -7.84
C ALA A 784 -34.77 14.06 -8.56
N ASP A 785 -35.76 14.53 -7.81
CA ASP A 785 -37.06 14.92 -8.36
C ASP A 785 -36.94 16.04 -9.42
N LEU A 786 -36.07 17.03 -9.19
CA LEU A 786 -35.83 18.11 -10.15
C LEU A 786 -35.06 17.66 -11.39
N LEU A 787 -34.10 16.76 -11.22
CA LEU A 787 -33.30 16.23 -12.33
C LEU A 787 -34.10 15.28 -13.23
N TYR A 788 -35.12 14.60 -12.72
CA TYR A 788 -35.86 13.55 -13.44
C TYR A 788 -37.33 13.81 -13.68
N ARG A 789 -37.92 14.89 -13.18
CA ARG A 789 -39.26 15.35 -13.57
C ARG A 789 -39.23 15.86 -15.02
N SER A 790 -39.17 14.94 -15.92
CA SER A 790 -39.34 15.19 -17.34
C SER A 790 -40.61 14.55 -17.84
#